data_68c19db27d26a33fa5860151d3d84d5b
#
_entry.id   68c19db27d26a33fa5860151d3d84d5b
#
_cell.length_a   1.000
_cell.length_b   1.000
_cell.length_c   1.000
_cell.angle_alpha   90.00
_cell.angle_beta   90.00
_cell.angle_gamma   90.00
#
_symmetry.space_group_name_H-M   'P 1'
#
loop_
_entity.id
_entity.type
_entity.pdbx_description
1 polymer ?
#
loop_
_entity_poly.entity_id
_entity_poly.type
_entity_poly.pdbx_seq_one_letter_code
_entity_poly.pdbx_strand_id
1 'polypeptide(L)'
;MRIALLVHHWRQGLFYPRWVPELVAGLGYPVLSYYAPATYYLVGGGHLLGVPLAGAMAGVFVLCMLAGALGMYRLASELFGDMGRGASLVAAVAYLYAPYLLANVYVRGAIAEVGAQALLPWILWAARRLMMGADRPAVSAVTLAVLLGALALTHTVTLILFPPLLAGYLLVLWWQQGRSASRLGWALAALGGAMGLSAFFWVPLLAESGFLRQDAFTTSIEVFIPENLWNWNTIVDLNFPFEYTFDVPYQLGILQLVLAVAGIASVRRWTLEWRYWLGVTLWAGLAIGAWSEPLWLGSRAGLAIQFPWRLLSLLSVSLPLWAGWVVLRLHRRTLQTVGVAVLCGATLLWQRPLVAWMGSLATEQGSMPLAAIARHEAITGQWGTGPTREFMPRWSQALHYQPEETDVAAPMQIRLHALSGEGVDAQVTSEQGGAVRLTSFYFPGWQATLGDGTLLEPVSSTSLGLLTVDVPPGSHRLRLTQPGTALQRWATWLTWVTLAGLVALAWRVRLYGVAGVGAALLLVGSLAVLRGPVLNPVLSPAQPFATAALTLLGYRVEQEDPGRLHIYPAWFVMQTPQQDLRLGWEVLDSTGQRVTLAATRPYFNSQQASNWPPGTLVDDAYEVMLPAGLSAGNYTIRLHLLDAENRPLQPSTLLGVVALRATLPAQVSGAEQALALRFGETLRLDSYMLEGPRAMAAGTTLPVVRAGETLVYSLAWSAIAPPLQDYHGFVHLTDAQGAVVAQDDHLAGTFFHPPMSWGTGRVQRDSYRLQVPAGTPNGLLWPVVGLYQFESLQRLAVADSEGQRVGDAYRLPPVKVYTAGDRAAPQQTVDATFGDLAVLLGYDLVLPATGLQPGSEFQLTLYYQARGPAAADLTQFVHLFDPGRGMAAQLDAPPLRGANPTSAWQAGEVIVESLTLRVEPHAAAGLYTLGIGLYNPLDGVRLAVLDRAGQPLRDQIVPLTQLAVHFTFR
;
A
#
# COMPACT_ATOMS: atom_id res chain seq x y z
N MET A 1 -3.84 -6.59 5.56
CA MET A 1 -3.49 -7.90 6.17
C MET A 1 -4.38 -8.27 7.36
N ARG A 2 -4.34 -7.57 8.52
CA ARG A 2 -5.13 -7.94 9.74
C ARG A 2 -6.63 -8.09 9.49
N ILE A 3 -7.22 -7.25 8.65
CA ILE A 3 -8.65 -7.33 8.30
C ILE A 3 -8.95 -8.56 7.43
N ALA A 4 -8.08 -8.87 6.48
CA ALA A 4 -8.22 -10.07 5.63
C ALA A 4 -8.17 -11.34 6.48
N LEU A 5 -7.23 -11.43 7.42
CA LEU A 5 -7.14 -12.52 8.38
C LEU A 5 -8.39 -12.62 9.27
N LEU A 6 -8.88 -11.49 9.79
CA LEU A 6 -10.11 -11.46 10.59
C LEU A 6 -11.30 -12.00 9.79
N VAL A 7 -11.47 -11.58 8.54
CA VAL A 7 -12.54 -12.07 7.66
C VAL A 7 -12.39 -13.55 7.32
N HIS A 8 -11.15 -14.01 7.11
CA HIS A 8 -10.85 -15.43 6.91
C HIS A 8 -11.35 -16.28 8.11
N HIS A 9 -10.99 -15.89 9.33
CA HIS A 9 -11.47 -16.55 10.54
C HIS A 9 -12.99 -16.47 10.74
N TRP A 10 -13.64 -15.36 10.38
CA TRP A 10 -15.10 -15.25 10.43
C TRP A 10 -15.80 -16.25 9.50
N ARG A 11 -15.24 -16.47 8.30
CA ARG A 11 -15.75 -17.50 7.39
C ARG A 11 -15.64 -18.91 7.95
N GLN A 12 -14.65 -19.13 8.82
CA GLN A 12 -14.50 -20.39 9.57
C GLN A 12 -15.35 -20.45 10.85
N GLY A 13 -16.07 -19.38 11.18
CA GLY A 13 -16.95 -19.32 12.37
C GLY A 13 -16.28 -18.76 13.63
N LEU A 14 -15.04 -18.30 13.55
CA LEU A 14 -14.31 -17.70 14.65
C LEU A 14 -14.51 -16.20 14.69
N PHE A 15 -15.37 -15.74 15.59
CA PHE A 15 -15.75 -14.34 15.65
C PHE A 15 -14.65 -13.42 16.23
N TYR A 16 -13.90 -13.89 17.25
CA TYR A 16 -12.80 -13.15 17.86
C TYR A 16 -11.56 -14.05 17.99
N PRO A 17 -10.76 -14.18 16.91
CA PRO A 17 -9.55 -15.00 16.93
C PRO A 17 -8.46 -14.32 17.76
N ARG A 18 -8.23 -14.82 18.98
CA ARG A 18 -7.15 -14.32 19.85
C ARG A 18 -5.77 -14.77 19.40
N TRP A 19 -5.74 -15.89 18.73
CA TRP A 19 -4.57 -16.48 18.09
C TRP A 19 -4.78 -16.52 16.59
N VAL A 20 -3.81 -16.05 15.82
CA VAL A 20 -3.84 -16.04 14.35
C VAL A 20 -2.75 -16.98 13.86
N PRO A 21 -3.08 -18.24 13.56
CA PRO A 21 -2.10 -19.27 13.23
C PRO A 21 -1.35 -19.01 11.93
N GLU A 22 -1.91 -18.24 11.01
CA GLU A 22 -1.34 -17.97 9.69
C GLU A 22 -0.16 -17.00 9.73
N LEU A 23 0.01 -16.25 10.81
CA LEU A 23 1.10 -15.27 10.94
C LEU A 23 2.40 -15.95 11.41
N VAL A 24 3.51 -15.23 11.17
CA VAL A 24 4.88 -15.67 11.45
C VAL A 24 5.16 -17.00 10.76
N ALA A 25 4.87 -17.02 9.45
CA ALA A 25 5.03 -18.20 8.60
C ALA A 25 4.36 -19.46 9.17
N GLY A 26 3.15 -19.35 9.73
CA GLY A 26 2.39 -20.47 10.27
C GLY A 26 2.72 -20.86 11.72
N LEU A 27 3.61 -20.15 12.40
CA LEU A 27 3.92 -20.39 13.81
C LEU A 27 2.88 -19.75 14.76
N GLY A 28 2.05 -18.85 14.24
CA GLY A 28 0.97 -18.23 14.96
C GLY A 28 1.36 -16.95 15.75
N TYR A 29 0.39 -16.06 15.94
CA TYR A 29 0.64 -14.76 16.55
C TYR A 29 -0.59 -14.18 17.26
N PRO A 30 -0.48 -13.62 18.49
CA PRO A 30 -1.62 -13.18 19.27
C PRO A 30 -2.04 -11.73 18.96
N VAL A 31 -1.96 -11.26 17.71
CA VAL A 31 -2.15 -9.85 17.34
C VAL A 31 -3.46 -9.25 17.81
N LEU A 32 -4.59 -9.97 17.66
CA LEU A 32 -5.90 -9.47 18.04
C LEU A 32 -6.17 -9.54 19.57
N SER A 33 -5.32 -10.21 20.33
CA SER A 33 -5.33 -10.15 21.79
C SER A 33 -4.76 -8.84 22.33
N TYR A 34 -3.87 -8.17 21.57
CA TYR A 34 -3.13 -6.98 21.98
C TYR A 34 -3.39 -5.75 21.12
N TYR A 35 -4.09 -5.89 20.00
CA TYR A 35 -4.46 -4.80 19.12
C TYR A 35 -5.97 -4.58 19.07
N ALA A 36 -6.40 -3.33 19.28
CA ALA A 36 -7.82 -2.96 19.39
C ALA A 36 -8.61 -3.27 18.11
N PRO A 37 -9.72 -4.06 18.17
CA PRO A 37 -10.32 -4.68 17.01
C PRO A 37 -11.42 -3.88 16.30
N ALA A 38 -12.03 -2.84 16.92
CA ALA A 38 -13.32 -2.29 16.51
C ALA A 38 -13.37 -1.80 15.06
N THR A 39 -12.36 -1.07 14.60
CA THR A 39 -12.32 -0.57 13.21
C THR A 39 -12.14 -1.69 12.19
N TYR A 40 -11.40 -2.74 12.55
CA TYR A 40 -11.25 -3.92 11.69
C TYR A 40 -12.57 -4.68 11.53
N TYR A 41 -13.38 -4.73 12.58
CA TYR A 41 -14.75 -5.30 12.53
C TYR A 41 -15.66 -4.50 11.60
N LEU A 42 -15.58 -3.17 11.62
CA LEU A 42 -16.35 -2.31 10.71
C LEU A 42 -15.98 -2.56 9.24
N VAL A 43 -14.69 -2.57 8.93
CA VAL A 43 -14.22 -2.83 7.56
C VAL A 43 -14.54 -4.26 7.12
N GLY A 44 -14.24 -5.24 7.97
CA GLY A 44 -14.51 -6.65 7.70
C GLY A 44 -16.02 -6.91 7.47
N GLY A 45 -16.89 -6.27 8.26
CA GLY A 45 -18.34 -6.34 8.08
C GLY A 45 -18.78 -5.78 6.72
N GLY A 46 -18.26 -4.64 6.30
CA GLY A 46 -18.50 -4.08 4.97
C GLY A 46 -18.03 -5.01 3.85
N HIS A 47 -16.89 -5.65 4.04
CA HIS A 47 -16.35 -6.61 3.08
C HIS A 47 -17.19 -7.90 2.99
N LEU A 48 -17.71 -8.41 4.10
CA LEU A 48 -18.64 -9.55 4.09
C LEU A 48 -19.97 -9.24 3.37
N LEU A 49 -20.39 -7.96 3.33
CA LEU A 49 -21.56 -7.52 2.56
C LEU A 49 -21.28 -7.36 1.06
N GLY A 50 -20.09 -7.75 0.58
CA GLY A 50 -19.73 -7.75 -0.84
C GLY A 50 -18.96 -6.51 -1.31
N VAL A 51 -18.63 -5.56 -0.41
CA VAL A 51 -17.79 -4.41 -0.78
C VAL A 51 -16.32 -4.85 -0.90
N PRO A 52 -15.59 -4.51 -1.95
CA PRO A 52 -14.16 -4.78 -2.04
C PRO A 52 -13.41 -4.25 -0.81
N LEU A 53 -12.37 -4.96 -0.34
CA LEU A 53 -11.69 -4.66 0.92
C LEU A 53 -11.18 -3.21 0.99
N ALA A 54 -10.56 -2.73 -0.09
CA ALA A 54 -10.10 -1.34 -0.19
C ALA A 54 -11.26 -0.34 -0.12
N GLY A 55 -12.37 -0.62 -0.82
CA GLY A 55 -13.58 0.21 -0.79
C GLY A 55 -14.24 0.23 0.61
N ALA A 56 -14.29 -0.91 1.29
CA ALA A 56 -14.79 -0.99 2.67
C ALA A 56 -13.92 -0.18 3.63
N MET A 57 -12.59 -0.24 3.47
CA MET A 57 -11.65 0.55 4.27
C MET A 57 -11.81 2.05 4.01
N ALA A 58 -11.88 2.47 2.74
CA ALA A 58 -12.13 3.87 2.36
C ALA A 58 -13.48 4.36 2.92
N GLY A 59 -14.53 3.54 2.82
CA GLY A 59 -15.85 3.84 3.38
C GLY A 59 -15.81 4.07 4.90
N VAL A 60 -15.07 3.26 5.65
CA VAL A 60 -14.89 3.44 7.10
C VAL A 60 -14.09 4.70 7.42
N PHE A 61 -13.05 5.04 6.65
CA PHE A 61 -12.35 6.33 6.80
C PHE A 61 -13.30 7.52 6.63
N VAL A 62 -14.08 7.53 5.55
CA VAL A 62 -15.07 8.60 5.28
C VAL A 62 -16.08 8.69 6.42
N LEU A 63 -16.62 7.54 6.86
CA LEU A 63 -17.56 7.48 7.99
C LEU A 63 -16.95 8.08 9.26
N CYS A 64 -15.72 7.71 9.61
CA CYS A 64 -15.01 8.23 10.78
C CYS A 64 -14.76 9.74 10.69
N MET A 65 -14.32 10.22 9.53
CA MET A 65 -14.09 11.66 9.31
C MET A 65 -15.39 12.47 9.48
N LEU A 66 -16.47 12.04 8.86
CA LEU A 66 -17.78 12.69 8.96
C LEU A 66 -18.36 12.61 10.38
N ALA A 67 -18.22 11.44 11.03
CA ALA A 67 -18.66 11.28 12.43
C ALA A 67 -17.88 12.21 13.36
N GLY A 68 -16.56 12.31 13.20
CA GLY A 68 -15.71 13.21 13.97
C GLY A 68 -16.08 14.68 13.78
N ALA A 69 -16.28 15.10 12.52
CA ALA A 69 -16.72 16.47 12.21
C ALA A 69 -18.10 16.81 12.81
N LEU A 70 -19.06 15.86 12.72
CA LEU A 70 -20.37 16.02 13.33
C LEU A 70 -20.28 16.09 14.87
N GLY A 71 -19.42 15.24 15.48
CA GLY A 71 -19.15 15.30 16.90
C GLY A 71 -18.55 16.63 17.32
N MET A 72 -17.59 17.17 16.54
CA MET A 72 -17.01 18.47 16.78
C MET A 72 -18.04 19.60 16.64
N TYR A 73 -18.91 19.53 15.64
CA TYR A 73 -20.02 20.46 15.50
C TYR A 73 -20.93 20.44 16.73
N ARG A 74 -21.28 19.26 17.24
CA ARG A 74 -22.14 19.09 18.43
C ARG A 74 -21.47 19.63 19.70
N LEU A 75 -20.19 19.28 19.92
CA LEU A 75 -19.40 19.79 21.03
C LEU A 75 -19.31 21.34 20.99
N ALA A 76 -18.93 21.89 19.85
CA ALA A 76 -18.81 23.31 19.65
C ALA A 76 -20.15 24.04 19.81
N SER A 77 -21.26 23.47 19.34
CA SER A 77 -22.60 24.04 19.51
C SER A 77 -23.01 24.16 20.99
N GLU A 78 -22.63 23.19 21.80
CA GLU A 78 -22.85 23.23 23.26
C GLU A 78 -21.95 24.29 23.96
N LEU A 79 -20.71 24.48 23.45
CA LEU A 79 -19.77 25.45 24.00
C LEU A 79 -20.09 26.89 23.61
N PHE A 80 -20.56 27.13 22.39
CA PHE A 80 -20.80 28.45 21.82
C PHE A 80 -22.24 28.94 21.99
N GLY A 81 -23.17 28.05 22.33
CA GLY A 81 -24.59 28.36 22.50
C GLY A 81 -25.33 28.67 21.20
N ASP A 82 -26.55 29.14 21.29
CA ASP A 82 -27.49 29.30 20.16
C ASP A 82 -27.02 30.25 19.06
N MET A 83 -26.22 31.27 19.42
CA MET A 83 -25.64 32.22 18.47
C MET A 83 -24.42 31.68 17.72
N GLY A 84 -23.93 30.50 18.08
CA GLY A 84 -22.66 29.95 17.64
C GLY A 84 -22.73 28.99 16.44
N ARG A 85 -23.84 28.85 15.69
CA ARG A 85 -23.95 27.88 14.59
C ARG A 85 -22.86 28.00 13.55
N GLY A 86 -22.52 29.19 13.10
CA GLY A 86 -21.43 29.45 12.16
C GLY A 86 -20.06 29.11 12.75
N ALA A 87 -19.83 29.48 14.01
CA ALA A 87 -18.61 29.15 14.75
C ALA A 87 -18.44 27.62 14.89
N SER A 88 -19.53 26.92 15.18
CA SER A 88 -19.53 25.45 15.27
C SER A 88 -19.23 24.77 13.92
N LEU A 89 -19.69 25.37 12.81
CA LEU A 89 -19.37 24.88 11.48
C LEU A 89 -17.88 25.06 11.16
N VAL A 90 -17.31 26.22 11.49
CA VAL A 90 -15.87 26.48 11.32
C VAL A 90 -15.04 25.49 12.16
N ALA A 91 -15.43 25.25 13.41
CA ALA A 91 -14.76 24.26 14.25
C ALA A 91 -14.84 22.82 13.64
N ALA A 92 -16.01 22.44 13.11
CA ALA A 92 -16.19 21.13 12.48
C ALA A 92 -15.35 20.98 11.20
N VAL A 93 -15.28 22.01 10.34
CA VAL A 93 -14.47 22.01 9.13
C VAL A 93 -12.98 22.03 9.49
N ALA A 94 -12.55 22.84 10.45
CA ALA A 94 -11.16 22.86 10.91
C ALA A 94 -10.73 21.53 11.53
N TYR A 95 -11.64 20.79 12.18
CA TYR A 95 -11.41 19.45 12.67
C TYR A 95 -11.28 18.42 11.54
N LEU A 96 -12.21 18.43 10.60
CA LEU A 96 -12.25 17.53 9.45
C LEU A 96 -10.97 17.64 8.60
N TYR A 97 -10.47 18.87 8.47
CA TYR A 97 -9.26 19.18 7.72
C TYR A 97 -8.04 19.44 8.61
N ALA A 98 -8.05 18.91 9.84
CA ALA A 98 -6.85 18.96 10.68
C ALA A 98 -5.71 18.16 10.00
N PRO A 99 -4.51 18.74 9.81
CA PRO A 99 -3.42 18.09 9.09
C PRO A 99 -3.10 16.71 9.63
N TYR A 100 -3.12 16.54 10.94
CA TYR A 100 -2.86 15.25 11.58
C TYR A 100 -3.94 14.19 11.26
N LEU A 101 -5.22 14.57 11.20
CA LEU A 101 -6.29 13.65 10.78
C LEU A 101 -6.09 13.23 9.32
N LEU A 102 -5.78 14.19 8.43
CA LEU A 102 -5.52 13.91 7.02
C LEU A 102 -4.28 13.04 6.84
N ALA A 103 -3.19 13.30 7.56
CA ALA A 103 -1.99 12.46 7.55
C ALA A 103 -2.29 11.02 7.99
N ASN A 104 -3.12 10.82 9.02
CA ASN A 104 -3.54 9.50 9.46
C ASN A 104 -4.39 8.75 8.44
N VAL A 105 -5.23 9.46 7.67
CA VAL A 105 -6.06 8.87 6.61
C VAL A 105 -5.23 8.58 5.38
N TYR A 106 -4.52 9.60 4.87
CA TYR A 106 -3.98 9.59 3.51
C TYR A 106 -2.53 9.12 3.43
N VAL A 107 -1.75 9.32 4.50
CA VAL A 107 -0.33 8.95 4.52
C VAL A 107 -0.12 7.64 5.28
N ARG A 108 -0.64 7.54 6.51
CA ARG A 108 -0.39 6.38 7.39
C ARG A 108 -1.36 5.22 7.19
N GLY A 109 -2.55 5.47 6.66
CA GLY A 109 -3.61 4.45 6.64
C GLY A 109 -4.02 3.97 8.04
N ALA A 110 -3.87 4.81 9.08
CA ALA A 110 -4.00 4.47 10.50
C ALA A 110 -5.47 4.42 10.94
N ILE A 111 -6.23 3.46 10.42
CA ILE A 111 -7.69 3.37 10.58
C ILE A 111 -8.13 3.31 12.05
N ALA A 112 -7.37 2.64 12.93
CA ALA A 112 -7.66 2.56 14.35
C ALA A 112 -7.57 3.94 15.03
N GLU A 113 -6.55 4.71 14.68
CA GLU A 113 -6.34 6.06 15.25
C GLU A 113 -7.37 7.05 14.71
N VAL A 114 -7.71 6.99 13.41
CA VAL A 114 -8.79 7.80 12.80
C VAL A 114 -10.14 7.47 13.43
N GLY A 115 -10.42 6.19 13.69
CA GLY A 115 -11.62 5.78 14.43
C GLY A 115 -11.67 6.34 15.85
N ALA A 116 -10.54 6.33 16.56
CA ALA A 116 -10.44 6.95 17.89
C ALA A 116 -10.66 8.46 17.81
N GLN A 117 -10.00 9.15 16.87
CA GLN A 117 -10.22 10.59 16.66
C GLN A 117 -11.69 10.91 16.39
N ALA A 118 -12.39 10.07 15.60
CA ALA A 118 -13.83 10.26 15.38
C ALA A 118 -14.66 10.26 16.67
N LEU A 119 -14.25 9.51 17.70
CA LEU A 119 -14.96 9.38 18.96
C LEU A 119 -14.67 10.51 19.94
N LEU A 120 -13.48 11.15 19.92
CA LEU A 120 -13.06 12.14 20.91
C LEU A 120 -14.07 13.29 21.07
N PRO A 121 -14.55 13.97 20.02
CA PRO A 121 -15.51 15.07 20.19
C PRO A 121 -16.85 14.59 20.76
N TRP A 122 -17.30 13.40 20.41
CA TRP A 122 -18.53 12.82 20.94
C TRP A 122 -18.43 12.48 22.42
N ILE A 123 -17.29 11.94 22.86
CA ILE A 123 -17.04 11.64 24.27
C ILE A 123 -17.06 12.95 25.09
N LEU A 124 -16.38 13.99 24.62
CA LEU A 124 -16.36 15.30 25.27
C LEU A 124 -17.74 15.94 25.30
N TRP A 125 -18.51 15.84 24.21
CA TRP A 125 -19.90 16.27 24.14
C TRP A 125 -20.78 15.52 25.14
N ALA A 126 -20.69 14.19 25.22
CA ALA A 126 -21.47 13.39 26.16
C ALA A 126 -21.08 13.69 27.61
N ALA A 127 -19.79 13.84 27.90
CA ALA A 127 -19.29 14.27 29.22
C ALA A 127 -19.83 15.64 29.62
N ARG A 128 -19.82 16.62 28.70
CA ARG A 128 -20.36 17.93 28.94
C ARG A 128 -21.87 17.88 29.22
N ARG A 129 -22.64 17.17 28.40
CA ARG A 129 -24.09 16.97 28.65
C ARG A 129 -24.39 16.30 29.95
N LEU A 130 -23.60 15.31 30.37
CA LEU A 130 -23.72 14.64 31.65
C LEU A 130 -23.53 15.64 32.79
N MET A 131 -22.52 16.50 32.69
CA MET A 131 -22.18 17.44 33.79
C MET A 131 -23.01 18.72 33.76
N MET A 132 -23.36 19.27 32.61
CA MET A 132 -23.97 20.59 32.46
C MET A 132 -25.46 20.53 32.05
N GLY A 133 -25.92 19.42 31.48
CA GLY A 133 -27.30 19.25 30.98
C GLY A 133 -28.35 19.10 32.09
N ALA A 134 -29.59 19.50 31.81
CA ALA A 134 -30.60 19.60 32.85
C ALA A 134 -31.32 18.26 33.16
N ASP A 135 -31.68 17.46 32.14
CA ASP A 135 -32.86 16.62 32.35
C ASP A 135 -32.73 15.10 32.25
N ARG A 136 -31.59 14.51 31.84
CA ARG A 136 -31.45 13.06 31.71
C ARG A 136 -30.02 12.57 31.93
N PRO A 137 -29.48 12.60 33.16
CA PRO A 137 -28.09 12.16 33.37
C PRO A 137 -27.83 10.72 33.02
N ALA A 138 -28.81 9.82 33.19
CA ALA A 138 -28.68 8.40 32.82
C ALA A 138 -28.50 8.20 31.29
N VAL A 139 -29.20 8.97 30.43
CA VAL A 139 -29.02 8.93 28.98
C VAL A 139 -27.59 9.33 28.62
N SER A 140 -27.11 10.46 29.15
CA SER A 140 -25.76 10.91 28.89
C SER A 140 -24.69 9.98 29.46
N ALA A 141 -24.94 9.32 30.58
CA ALA A 141 -24.06 8.33 31.19
C ALA A 141 -23.97 7.06 30.32
N VAL A 142 -25.09 6.51 29.85
CA VAL A 142 -25.09 5.36 28.90
C VAL A 142 -24.35 5.72 27.62
N THR A 143 -24.62 6.90 27.06
CA THR A 143 -23.94 7.39 25.85
C THR A 143 -22.44 7.49 26.07
N LEU A 144 -22.02 8.07 27.19
CA LEU A 144 -20.60 8.21 27.55
C LEU A 144 -19.94 6.84 27.75
N ALA A 145 -20.61 5.89 28.43
CA ALA A 145 -20.12 4.54 28.63
C ALA A 145 -19.88 3.79 27.31
N VAL A 146 -20.86 3.86 26.40
CA VAL A 146 -20.76 3.22 25.07
C VAL A 146 -19.62 3.83 24.24
N LEU A 147 -19.51 5.16 24.19
CA LEU A 147 -18.47 5.87 23.44
C LEU A 147 -17.05 5.60 23.98
N LEU A 148 -16.90 5.58 25.32
CA LEU A 148 -15.62 5.25 25.95
C LEU A 148 -15.25 3.77 25.78
N GLY A 149 -16.22 2.86 25.88
CA GLY A 149 -16.01 1.45 25.58
C GLY A 149 -15.62 1.23 24.10
N ALA A 150 -16.27 1.95 23.20
CA ALA A 150 -15.88 1.96 21.79
C ALA A 150 -14.45 2.50 21.58
N LEU A 151 -14.05 3.57 22.26
CA LEU A 151 -12.68 4.10 22.22
C LEU A 151 -11.66 3.05 22.67
N ALA A 152 -11.94 2.36 23.78
CA ALA A 152 -11.08 1.31 24.30
C ALA A 152 -10.86 0.16 23.32
N LEU A 153 -11.88 -0.15 22.50
CA LEU A 153 -11.83 -1.18 21.46
C LEU A 153 -11.31 -0.66 20.12
N THR A 154 -11.03 0.65 19.99
CA THR A 154 -10.62 1.27 18.73
C THR A 154 -9.12 1.53 18.67
N HIS A 155 -8.51 2.13 19.71
CA HIS A 155 -7.09 2.46 19.70
C HIS A 155 -6.50 2.53 21.10
N THR A 156 -5.58 1.63 21.42
CA THR A 156 -4.99 1.49 22.75
C THR A 156 -4.19 2.71 23.21
N VAL A 157 -3.41 3.33 22.32
CA VAL A 157 -2.59 4.50 22.67
C VAL A 157 -3.45 5.73 22.97
N THR A 158 -4.52 5.97 22.20
CA THR A 158 -5.47 7.04 22.51
C THR A 158 -6.20 6.75 23.83
N LEU A 159 -6.41 5.50 24.17
CA LEU A 159 -6.96 5.11 25.48
C LEU A 159 -6.03 5.46 26.65
N ILE A 160 -4.73 5.59 26.42
CA ILE A 160 -3.77 6.03 27.45
C ILE A 160 -3.71 7.57 27.51
N LEU A 161 -3.68 8.24 26.35
CA LEU A 161 -3.53 9.69 26.26
C LEU A 161 -4.78 10.49 26.67
N PHE A 162 -5.95 9.99 26.32
CA PHE A 162 -7.20 10.74 26.44
C PHE A 162 -7.86 10.73 27.86
N PRO A 163 -7.82 9.65 28.65
CA PRO A 163 -8.45 9.64 29.96
C PRO A 163 -7.98 10.72 30.95
N PRO A 164 -6.69 11.09 31.06
CA PRO A 164 -6.27 12.21 31.89
C PRO A 164 -6.92 13.54 31.48
N LEU A 165 -7.02 13.80 30.17
CA LEU A 165 -7.72 14.95 29.63
C LEU A 165 -9.21 14.89 29.98
N LEU A 166 -9.88 13.78 29.75
CA LEU A 166 -11.30 13.61 30.07
C LEU A 166 -11.56 13.79 31.58
N ALA A 167 -10.72 13.22 32.44
CA ALA A 167 -10.83 13.37 33.90
C ALA A 167 -10.70 14.82 34.32
N GLY A 168 -9.71 15.55 33.78
CA GLY A 168 -9.54 16.98 33.98
C GLY A 168 -10.77 17.79 33.54
N TYR A 169 -11.31 17.45 32.34
CA TYR A 169 -12.53 18.11 31.84
C TYR A 169 -13.75 17.85 32.72
N LEU A 170 -13.97 16.58 33.11
CA LEU A 170 -15.05 16.23 34.02
C LEU A 170 -14.94 16.98 35.38
N LEU A 171 -13.73 17.11 35.96
CA LEU A 171 -13.48 17.83 37.19
C LEU A 171 -13.78 19.34 37.06
N VAL A 172 -13.36 19.97 35.94
CA VAL A 172 -13.64 21.36 35.63
C VAL A 172 -15.14 21.61 35.55
N LEU A 173 -15.86 20.76 34.82
CA LEU A 173 -17.32 20.88 34.67
C LEU A 173 -18.06 20.61 35.99
N TRP A 174 -17.60 19.61 36.77
CA TRP A 174 -18.15 19.32 38.09
C TRP A 174 -17.99 20.48 39.05
N TRP A 175 -16.83 21.12 39.05
CA TRP A 175 -16.58 22.32 39.85
C TRP A 175 -17.49 23.47 39.46
N GLN A 176 -17.67 23.74 38.16
CA GLN A 176 -18.53 24.80 37.65
C GLN A 176 -20.01 24.59 38.00
N GLN A 177 -20.47 23.38 38.15
CA GLN A 177 -21.85 23.00 38.50
C GLN A 177 -22.12 22.88 39.98
N GLY A 178 -21.29 23.45 40.83
CA GLY A 178 -21.50 23.42 42.28
C GLY A 178 -21.27 22.05 42.91
N ARG A 179 -20.44 21.20 42.32
CA ARG A 179 -19.94 19.94 42.89
C ARG A 179 -21.04 18.90 43.14
N SER A 180 -21.97 18.70 42.24
CA SER A 180 -23.04 17.72 42.36
C SER A 180 -22.54 16.31 42.52
N ALA A 181 -22.76 15.65 43.68
CA ALA A 181 -22.37 14.27 43.93
C ALA A 181 -23.11 13.28 43.02
N SER A 182 -24.37 13.53 42.68
CA SER A 182 -25.16 12.68 41.80
C SER A 182 -24.55 12.62 40.39
N ARG A 183 -24.11 13.77 39.83
CA ARG A 183 -23.50 13.82 38.49
C ARG A 183 -22.14 13.15 38.47
N LEU A 184 -21.35 13.30 39.53
CA LEU A 184 -20.09 12.57 39.67
C LEU A 184 -20.35 11.05 39.76
N GLY A 185 -21.37 10.62 40.49
CA GLY A 185 -21.79 9.22 40.56
C GLY A 185 -22.15 8.65 39.19
N TRP A 186 -22.89 9.40 38.38
CA TRP A 186 -23.19 8.99 36.97
C TRP A 186 -21.96 8.97 36.08
N ALA A 187 -21.01 9.87 36.23
CA ALA A 187 -19.75 9.85 35.49
C ALA A 187 -18.90 8.64 35.87
N LEU A 188 -18.79 8.32 37.15
CA LEU A 188 -18.10 7.10 37.62
C LEU A 188 -18.81 5.83 37.13
N ALA A 189 -20.14 5.78 37.13
CA ALA A 189 -20.91 4.68 36.56
C ALA A 189 -20.68 4.52 35.07
N ALA A 190 -20.57 5.63 34.31
CA ALA A 190 -20.25 5.58 32.88
C ALA A 190 -18.83 5.05 32.64
N LEU A 191 -17.84 5.50 33.43
CA LEU A 191 -16.47 4.97 33.35
C LEU A 191 -16.43 3.46 33.69
N GLY A 192 -17.09 3.05 34.78
CA GLY A 192 -17.19 1.63 35.14
C GLY A 192 -17.90 0.79 34.07
N GLY A 193 -18.98 1.33 33.49
CA GLY A 193 -19.66 0.71 32.34
C GLY A 193 -18.78 0.56 31.10
N ALA A 194 -17.99 1.59 30.78
CA ALA A 194 -17.04 1.53 29.68
C ALA A 194 -15.94 0.48 29.90
N MET A 195 -15.38 0.45 31.11
CA MET A 195 -14.37 -0.55 31.49
C MET A 195 -14.95 -1.98 31.44
N GLY A 196 -16.14 -2.20 31.98
CA GLY A 196 -16.78 -3.49 31.92
C GLY A 196 -17.12 -3.92 30.48
N LEU A 197 -17.62 -3.00 29.64
CA LEU A 197 -17.97 -3.26 28.25
C LEU A 197 -16.77 -3.71 27.40
N SER A 198 -15.59 -3.19 27.69
CA SER A 198 -14.34 -3.51 26.98
C SER A 198 -13.41 -4.47 27.74
N ALA A 199 -13.87 -5.04 28.86
CA ALA A 199 -13.05 -5.88 29.76
C ALA A 199 -12.42 -7.08 29.04
N PHE A 200 -13.15 -7.73 28.12
CA PHE A 200 -12.66 -8.88 27.35
C PHE A 200 -11.36 -8.59 26.58
N PHE A 201 -11.09 -7.31 26.29
CA PHE A 201 -9.91 -6.86 25.58
C PHE A 201 -8.84 -6.32 26.53
N TRP A 202 -9.14 -5.24 27.31
CA TRP A 202 -8.09 -4.55 28.05
C TRP A 202 -7.59 -5.33 29.29
N VAL A 203 -8.42 -6.19 29.93
CA VAL A 203 -8.00 -6.97 31.08
C VAL A 203 -6.90 -7.97 30.71
N PRO A 204 -7.06 -8.82 29.67
CA PRO A 204 -5.97 -9.66 29.19
C PRO A 204 -4.79 -8.84 28.66
N LEU A 205 -5.05 -7.75 27.92
CA LEU A 205 -4.00 -6.87 27.39
C LEU A 205 -3.00 -6.44 28.46
N LEU A 206 -3.48 -6.02 29.63
CA LEU A 206 -2.63 -5.55 30.73
C LEU A 206 -2.06 -6.72 31.56
N ALA A 207 -2.90 -7.67 31.95
CA ALA A 207 -2.49 -8.73 32.87
C ALA A 207 -1.62 -9.81 32.20
N GLU A 208 -1.78 -10.03 30.91
CA GLU A 208 -1.06 -11.04 30.13
C GLU A 208 0.06 -10.45 29.26
N SER A 209 0.36 -9.15 29.37
CA SER A 209 1.45 -8.50 28.67
C SER A 209 2.83 -9.15 28.95
N GLY A 210 3.01 -9.76 30.11
CA GLY A 210 4.21 -10.51 30.47
C GLY A 210 4.43 -11.81 29.69
N PHE A 211 3.47 -12.23 28.84
CA PHE A 211 3.62 -13.36 27.92
C PHE A 211 4.33 -12.97 26.62
N LEU A 212 4.53 -11.67 26.41
CA LEU A 212 5.21 -11.12 25.24
C LEU A 212 6.69 -10.83 25.54
N ARG A 213 7.48 -10.75 24.50
CA ARG A 213 8.87 -10.31 24.57
C ARG A 213 8.92 -8.80 24.83
N GLN A 214 9.42 -8.41 26.00
CA GLN A 214 9.52 -6.98 26.38
C GLN A 214 10.80 -6.31 25.88
N ASP A 215 11.87 -7.07 25.62
CA ASP A 215 13.15 -6.58 25.10
C ASP A 215 13.03 -5.92 23.74
N ALA A 216 12.30 -6.54 22.80
CA ALA A 216 12.08 -5.99 21.47
C ALA A 216 11.29 -4.66 21.50
N PHE A 217 10.48 -4.45 22.52
CA PHE A 217 9.65 -3.25 22.67
C PHE A 217 10.45 -2.07 23.24
N THR A 218 11.24 -2.29 24.29
CA THR A 218 12.00 -1.23 24.96
C THR A 218 13.15 -0.67 24.10
N THR A 219 13.92 -1.53 23.44
CA THR A 219 15.03 -1.09 22.58
C THR A 219 14.58 -0.25 21.39
N SER A 220 13.42 -0.60 20.80
CA SER A 220 12.87 0.17 19.68
C SER A 220 12.43 1.57 20.11
N ILE A 221 11.87 1.72 21.31
CA ILE A 221 11.29 2.98 21.78
C ILE A 221 12.36 4.00 22.16
N GLU A 222 13.46 3.54 22.78
CA GLU A 222 14.59 4.44 23.13
C GLU A 222 15.20 5.11 21.90
N VAL A 223 15.15 4.43 20.74
CA VAL A 223 15.59 5.00 19.46
C VAL A 223 14.50 5.90 18.85
N PHE A 224 13.23 5.47 18.84
CA PHE A 224 12.16 6.18 18.15
C PHE A 224 11.74 7.50 18.82
N ILE A 225 11.79 7.61 20.15
CA ILE A 225 11.34 8.84 20.81
C ILE A 225 12.18 10.06 20.42
N PRO A 226 13.52 10.05 20.50
CA PRO A 226 14.35 11.20 20.13
C PRO A 226 14.16 11.63 18.67
N GLU A 227 14.06 10.66 17.76
CA GLU A 227 13.90 10.92 16.32
C GLU A 227 12.54 11.50 15.95
N ASN A 228 11.52 11.33 16.81
CA ASN A 228 10.14 11.73 16.55
C ASN A 228 9.67 12.93 17.40
N LEU A 229 10.59 13.64 18.07
CA LEU A 229 10.32 14.92 18.72
C LEU A 229 10.42 16.07 17.71
N TRP A 230 9.51 17.05 17.88
CA TRP A 230 9.43 18.15 16.95
C TRP A 230 10.53 19.18 17.13
N ASN A 231 11.11 19.58 16.00
CA ASN A 231 11.88 20.82 15.85
C ASN A 231 10.98 21.95 15.35
N TRP A 232 11.29 23.21 15.66
CA TRP A 232 10.52 24.37 15.21
C TRP A 232 10.32 24.42 13.68
N ASN A 233 11.29 23.94 12.90
CA ASN A 233 11.25 23.93 11.45
C ASN A 233 10.16 22.97 10.89
N THR A 234 9.84 21.90 11.59
CA THR A 234 8.79 20.94 11.18
C THR A 234 7.38 21.45 11.50
N ILE A 235 7.22 22.31 12.50
CA ILE A 235 5.91 22.88 12.91
C ILE A 235 5.39 23.87 11.87
N VAL A 236 6.29 24.59 11.20
CA VAL A 236 6.03 25.79 10.38
C VAL A 236 6.41 25.58 8.92
N ASP A 237 6.80 24.39 8.49
CA ASP A 237 7.19 24.14 7.11
C ASP A 237 6.01 24.36 6.16
N LEU A 238 6.20 25.33 5.24
CA LEU A 238 5.24 25.68 4.19
C LEU A 238 5.35 24.73 2.97
N ASN A 239 6.48 24.07 2.83
CA ASN A 239 6.68 23.06 1.82
C ASN A 239 6.29 21.71 2.40
N PHE A 240 5.25 21.11 1.86
CA PHE A 240 4.90 19.74 2.15
C PHE A 240 5.69 18.83 1.20
N PRO A 241 6.86 18.30 1.57
CA PRO A 241 7.46 17.24 0.79
C PRO A 241 6.64 15.98 1.06
N PHE A 242 5.80 15.61 0.11
CA PHE A 242 5.10 14.32 0.12
C PHE A 242 6.00 13.17 -0.35
N GLU A 243 7.26 13.21 -0.03
CA GLU A 243 8.10 12.02 -0.18
C GLU A 243 7.95 11.16 1.06
N TYR A 244 7.12 10.14 0.94
CA TYR A 244 6.75 9.17 1.97
C TYR A 244 7.92 8.36 2.53
N THR A 245 9.13 8.51 2.02
CA THR A 245 10.21 7.57 2.32
C THR A 245 10.81 7.72 3.71
N PHE A 246 10.78 8.91 4.34
CA PHE A 246 11.44 9.08 5.66
C PHE A 246 10.80 10.10 6.62
N ASP A 247 9.98 11.05 6.18
CA ASP A 247 9.42 12.08 7.05
C ASP A 247 7.89 12.16 6.93
N VAL A 248 7.18 11.65 7.94
CA VAL A 248 5.73 11.88 8.01
C VAL A 248 5.47 13.33 8.37
N PRO A 249 4.72 14.09 7.54
CA PRO A 249 4.47 15.51 7.77
C PRO A 249 3.47 15.70 8.93
N TYR A 250 3.94 15.54 10.16
CA TYR A 250 3.15 15.83 11.36
C TYR A 250 3.14 17.31 11.62
N GLN A 251 2.18 18.03 11.05
CA GLN A 251 2.05 19.47 11.19
C GLN A 251 0.83 19.87 11.99
N LEU A 252 0.92 21.03 12.65
CA LEU A 252 -0.25 21.69 13.28
C LEU A 252 -1.17 22.35 12.25
N GLY A 253 -0.63 22.69 11.08
CA GLY A 253 -1.27 23.56 10.11
C GLY A 253 -1.20 25.04 10.52
N ILE A 254 -0.48 25.84 9.73
CA ILE A 254 -0.28 27.27 10.01
C ILE A 254 -1.60 28.01 10.12
N LEU A 255 -2.56 27.70 9.24
CA LEU A 255 -3.86 28.34 9.27
C LEU A 255 -4.60 28.04 10.57
N GLN A 256 -4.61 26.78 11.02
CA GLN A 256 -5.23 26.37 12.29
C GLN A 256 -4.54 27.05 13.47
N LEU A 257 -3.22 27.14 13.45
CA LEU A 257 -2.45 27.82 14.50
C LEU A 257 -2.77 29.33 14.56
N VAL A 258 -2.74 29.99 13.40
CA VAL A 258 -3.09 31.45 13.33
C VAL A 258 -4.51 31.70 13.83
N LEU A 259 -5.47 30.88 13.41
CA LEU A 259 -6.85 30.97 13.85
C LEU A 259 -6.98 30.68 15.35
N ALA A 260 -6.24 29.72 15.89
CA ALA A 260 -6.25 29.41 17.32
C ALA A 260 -5.66 30.56 18.12
N VAL A 261 -4.52 31.12 17.72
CA VAL A 261 -3.91 32.31 18.37
C VAL A 261 -4.87 33.50 18.34
N ALA A 262 -5.50 33.81 17.19
CA ALA A 262 -6.49 34.86 17.07
C ALA A 262 -7.72 34.59 17.96
N GLY A 263 -8.17 33.34 18.03
CA GLY A 263 -9.24 32.92 18.94
C GLY A 263 -8.91 33.18 20.41
N ILE A 264 -7.75 32.68 20.85
CA ILE A 264 -7.25 32.87 22.23
C ILE A 264 -7.12 34.35 22.56
N ALA A 265 -6.48 35.13 21.72
CA ALA A 265 -6.30 36.58 21.90
C ALA A 265 -7.64 37.35 21.97
N SER A 266 -8.69 36.84 21.33
CA SER A 266 -10.01 37.46 21.31
C SER A 266 -10.85 37.17 22.55
N VAL A 267 -10.43 36.27 23.45
CA VAL A 267 -11.20 35.93 24.67
C VAL A 267 -11.16 37.07 25.66
N ARG A 268 -12.30 37.71 25.90
CA ARG A 268 -12.42 38.83 26.88
C ARG A 268 -12.74 38.35 28.29
N ARG A 269 -13.46 37.24 28.44
CA ARG A 269 -13.83 36.67 29.74
C ARG A 269 -13.43 35.20 29.76
N TRP A 270 -12.51 34.84 30.64
CA TRP A 270 -11.97 33.52 30.80
C TRP A 270 -12.81 32.74 31.82
N THR A 271 -13.72 31.87 31.31
CA THR A 271 -14.35 30.85 32.15
C THR A 271 -13.35 29.78 32.53
N LEU A 272 -13.65 28.96 33.54
CA LEU A 272 -12.78 27.86 33.93
C LEU A 272 -12.64 26.81 32.79
N GLU A 273 -13.71 26.58 32.02
CA GLU A 273 -13.72 25.70 30.86
C GLU A 273 -12.78 26.18 29.75
N TRP A 274 -12.76 27.51 29.46
CA TRP A 274 -11.84 28.07 28.46
C TRP A 274 -10.38 28.11 28.93
N ARG A 275 -10.15 28.29 30.24
CA ARG A 275 -8.79 28.15 30.83
C ARG A 275 -8.31 26.72 30.73
N TYR A 276 -9.20 25.73 30.89
CA TYR A 276 -8.88 24.31 30.70
C TYR A 276 -8.46 24.04 29.26
N TRP A 277 -9.23 24.48 28.26
CA TRP A 277 -8.87 24.29 26.85
C TRP A 277 -7.57 24.98 26.47
N LEU A 278 -7.27 26.16 27.04
CA LEU A 278 -5.96 26.80 26.88
C LEU A 278 -4.84 25.93 27.47
N GLY A 279 -5.04 25.40 28.68
CA GLY A 279 -4.09 24.51 29.33
C GLY A 279 -3.81 23.24 28.50
N VAL A 280 -4.85 22.61 27.93
CA VAL A 280 -4.71 21.45 27.05
C VAL A 280 -3.91 21.79 25.79
N THR A 281 -4.23 22.93 25.15
CA THR A 281 -3.55 23.40 23.93
C THR A 281 -2.07 23.65 24.20
N LEU A 282 -1.75 24.38 25.28
CA LEU A 282 -0.36 24.68 25.63
C LEU A 282 0.42 23.44 26.07
N TRP A 283 -0.19 22.62 26.93
CA TRP A 283 0.46 21.39 27.41
C TRP A 283 0.77 20.44 26.27
N ALA A 284 -0.21 20.14 25.40
CA ALA A 284 -0.01 19.23 24.29
C ALA A 284 1.01 19.78 23.28
N GLY A 285 0.95 21.08 22.97
CA GLY A 285 1.91 21.73 22.08
C GLY A 285 3.33 21.75 22.64
N LEU A 286 3.50 21.96 23.93
CA LEU A 286 4.80 21.94 24.59
C LEU A 286 5.35 20.51 24.72
N ALA A 287 4.52 19.53 25.00
CA ALA A 287 4.95 18.15 25.23
C ALA A 287 5.38 17.39 23.95
N ILE A 288 5.19 17.96 22.76
CA ILE A 288 5.66 17.39 21.50
C ILE A 288 7.09 17.86 21.17
N GLY A 289 7.56 18.97 21.74
CA GLY A 289 8.84 19.59 21.41
C GLY A 289 10.03 18.82 21.97
N ALA A 290 11.22 18.99 21.36
CA ALA A 290 12.46 18.32 21.74
C ALA A 290 12.86 18.52 23.22
N TRP A 291 12.51 19.66 23.84
CA TRP A 291 12.73 19.91 25.27
C TRP A 291 11.98 18.95 26.20
N SER A 292 10.97 18.23 25.72
CA SER A 292 10.18 17.29 26.51
C SER A 292 10.75 15.85 26.53
N GLU A 293 11.84 15.60 25.81
CA GLU A 293 12.50 14.28 25.71
C GLU A 293 12.70 13.60 27.07
N PRO A 294 13.24 14.28 28.11
CA PRO A 294 13.47 13.63 29.42
C PRO A 294 12.16 13.15 30.10
N LEU A 295 11.04 13.80 29.83
CA LEU A 295 9.72 13.38 30.34
C LEU A 295 9.24 12.09 29.68
N TRP A 296 9.51 11.93 28.39
CA TRP A 296 9.10 10.77 27.62
C TRP A 296 9.97 9.56 27.96
N LEU A 297 11.30 9.69 27.96
CA LEU A 297 12.22 8.62 28.29
C LEU A 297 12.19 8.23 29.77
N GLY A 298 11.93 9.18 30.66
CA GLY A 298 11.87 8.95 32.10
C GLY A 298 10.56 8.34 32.64
N SER A 299 9.55 8.13 31.78
CA SER A 299 8.24 7.66 32.21
C SER A 299 7.76 6.39 31.50
N ARG A 300 7.18 5.45 32.26
CA ARG A 300 6.54 4.26 31.66
C ARG A 300 5.39 4.62 30.72
N ALA A 301 4.70 5.75 30.98
CA ALA A 301 3.64 6.24 30.11
C ALA A 301 4.22 6.75 28.78
N GLY A 302 5.39 7.41 28.79
CA GLY A 302 6.10 7.81 27.57
C GLY A 302 6.47 6.61 26.71
N LEU A 303 7.03 5.57 27.33
CA LEU A 303 7.36 4.31 26.63
C LEU A 303 6.12 3.66 26.00
N ALA A 304 4.95 3.68 26.65
CA ALA A 304 3.72 3.12 26.13
C ALA A 304 3.10 3.93 24.96
N ILE A 305 3.40 5.23 24.89
CA ILE A 305 2.88 6.14 23.83
C ILE A 305 3.70 6.01 22.53
N GLN A 306 4.98 5.65 22.64
CA GLN A 306 5.94 5.45 21.54
C GLN A 306 6.31 6.73 20.78
N PHE A 307 5.34 7.57 20.43
CA PHE A 307 5.52 8.72 19.56
C PHE A 307 4.88 9.96 20.17
N PRO A 308 5.67 10.96 20.61
CA PRO A 308 5.15 12.20 21.21
C PRO A 308 4.18 12.97 20.31
N TRP A 309 4.34 12.94 19.01
CA TRP A 309 3.45 13.59 18.04
C TRP A 309 2.00 13.06 18.06
N ARG A 310 1.71 11.90 18.70
CA ARG A 310 0.33 11.43 18.92
C ARG A 310 -0.51 12.39 19.76
N LEU A 311 0.10 13.32 20.50
CA LEU A 311 -0.59 14.43 21.17
C LEU A 311 -1.27 15.38 20.17
N LEU A 312 -0.90 15.34 18.89
CA LEU A 312 -1.62 16.07 17.84
C LEU A 312 -3.10 15.70 17.76
N SER A 313 -3.48 14.50 18.19
CA SER A 313 -4.89 14.10 18.29
C SER A 313 -5.66 14.98 19.26
N LEU A 314 -5.03 15.42 20.35
CA LEU A 314 -5.62 16.36 21.32
C LEU A 314 -5.65 17.79 20.78
N LEU A 315 -4.60 18.22 20.09
CA LEU A 315 -4.55 19.52 19.40
C LEU A 315 -5.57 19.58 18.26
N SER A 316 -5.81 18.47 17.57
CA SER A 316 -6.87 18.40 16.55
C SER A 316 -8.27 18.64 17.13
N VAL A 317 -8.49 18.45 18.43
CA VAL A 317 -9.74 18.83 19.11
C VAL A 317 -9.70 20.29 19.57
N SER A 318 -8.62 20.73 20.22
CA SER A 318 -8.58 22.02 20.89
C SER A 318 -8.40 23.22 19.93
N LEU A 319 -7.56 23.11 18.90
CA LEU A 319 -7.32 24.18 17.92
C LEU A 319 -8.58 24.56 17.13
N PRO A 320 -9.42 23.61 16.64
CA PRO A 320 -10.69 23.93 15.99
C PRO A 320 -11.69 24.69 16.87
N LEU A 321 -11.71 24.42 18.19
CA LEU A 321 -12.56 25.22 19.12
C LEU A 321 -12.13 26.67 19.14
N TRP A 322 -10.82 26.93 19.18
CA TRP A 322 -10.30 28.31 19.13
C TRP A 322 -10.58 28.98 17.77
N ALA A 323 -10.43 28.23 16.66
CA ALA A 323 -10.77 28.74 15.33
C ALA A 323 -12.24 29.15 15.22
N GLY A 324 -13.17 28.33 15.75
CA GLY A 324 -14.58 28.67 15.81
C GLY A 324 -14.86 29.93 16.65
N TRP A 325 -14.10 30.13 17.75
CA TRP A 325 -14.25 31.28 18.62
C TRP A 325 -14.02 32.61 17.90
N VAL A 326 -13.17 32.67 16.88
CA VAL A 326 -12.92 33.89 16.07
C VAL A 326 -14.22 34.39 15.46
N VAL A 327 -15.08 33.51 14.94
CA VAL A 327 -16.36 33.88 14.30
C VAL A 327 -17.34 34.51 15.28
N LEU A 328 -17.34 34.08 16.55
CA LEU A 328 -18.20 34.65 17.58
C LEU A 328 -17.92 36.14 17.86
N ARG A 329 -16.74 36.62 17.47
CA ARG A 329 -16.35 38.05 17.68
C ARG A 329 -16.81 38.97 16.57
N LEU A 330 -17.31 38.41 15.48
CA LEU A 330 -17.86 39.20 14.39
C LEU A 330 -19.28 39.67 14.78
N HIS A 331 -19.44 40.95 15.01
CA HIS A 331 -20.67 41.50 15.61
C HIS A 331 -21.86 41.57 14.65
N ARG A 332 -21.60 41.65 13.33
CA ARG A 332 -22.66 41.73 12.30
C ARG A 332 -22.89 40.34 11.68
N ARG A 333 -24.16 39.95 11.55
CA ARG A 333 -24.55 38.66 10.94
C ARG A 333 -23.94 38.44 9.52
N THR A 334 -23.94 39.50 8.70
CA THR A 334 -23.28 39.44 7.38
C THR A 334 -21.79 39.12 7.48
N LEU A 335 -21.06 39.78 8.44
CA LEU A 335 -19.64 39.51 8.67
C LEU A 335 -19.41 38.09 9.19
N GLN A 336 -20.33 37.58 10.03
CA GLN A 336 -20.26 36.17 10.47
C GLN A 336 -20.42 35.20 9.28
N THR A 337 -21.43 35.43 8.41
CA THR A 337 -21.64 34.57 7.23
C THR A 337 -20.44 34.62 6.29
N VAL A 338 -19.93 35.79 5.96
CA VAL A 338 -18.73 35.97 5.13
C VAL A 338 -17.52 35.34 5.81
N GLY A 339 -17.32 35.55 7.12
CA GLY A 339 -16.24 34.97 7.90
C GLY A 339 -16.27 33.45 7.89
N VAL A 340 -17.44 32.84 8.07
CA VAL A 340 -17.59 31.36 7.94
C VAL A 340 -17.19 30.89 6.55
N ALA A 341 -17.71 31.52 5.49
CA ALA A 341 -17.40 31.13 4.12
C ALA A 341 -15.90 31.26 3.82
N VAL A 342 -15.28 32.37 4.24
CA VAL A 342 -13.84 32.62 4.04
C VAL A 342 -12.98 31.62 4.82
N LEU A 343 -13.29 31.39 6.10
CA LEU A 343 -12.48 30.50 6.95
C LEU A 343 -12.61 29.03 6.53
N CYS A 344 -13.83 28.59 6.20
CA CYS A 344 -14.03 27.25 5.65
C CYS A 344 -13.34 27.11 4.28
N GLY A 345 -13.53 28.07 3.38
CA GLY A 345 -12.90 28.08 2.05
C GLY A 345 -11.37 28.11 2.14
N ALA A 346 -10.80 28.93 3.02
CA ALA A 346 -9.36 29.00 3.25
C ALA A 346 -8.81 27.65 3.79
N THR A 347 -9.53 27.01 4.72
CA THR A 347 -9.14 25.70 5.27
C THR A 347 -9.15 24.63 4.17
N LEU A 348 -10.19 24.59 3.33
CA LEU A 348 -10.29 23.64 2.22
C LEU A 348 -9.18 23.85 1.18
N LEU A 349 -8.93 25.10 0.79
CA LEU A 349 -7.92 25.45 -0.21
C LEU A 349 -6.50 25.16 0.29
N TRP A 350 -6.21 25.50 1.55
CA TRP A 350 -4.90 25.28 2.15
C TRP A 350 -4.53 23.83 2.27
N GLN A 351 -5.51 22.96 2.57
CA GLN A 351 -5.29 21.51 2.74
C GLN A 351 -5.44 20.71 1.43
N ARG A 352 -5.71 21.39 0.31
CA ARG A 352 -5.87 20.73 -1.00
C ARG A 352 -4.70 19.82 -1.38
N PRO A 353 -3.42 20.18 -1.17
CA PRO A 353 -2.30 19.29 -1.50
C PRO A 353 -2.36 17.96 -0.76
N LEU A 354 -2.77 17.93 0.51
CA LEU A 354 -2.92 16.71 1.32
C LEU A 354 -4.00 15.77 0.76
N VAL A 355 -5.05 16.32 0.16
CA VAL A 355 -6.19 15.55 -0.37
C VAL A 355 -5.96 15.14 -1.83
N ALA A 356 -5.27 15.95 -2.63
CA ALA A 356 -5.07 15.72 -4.07
C ALA A 356 -4.15 14.53 -4.38
N TRP A 357 -3.30 14.13 -3.45
CA TRP A 357 -2.34 13.02 -3.61
C TRP A 357 -2.99 11.63 -3.72
N MET A 358 -4.25 11.49 -3.40
CA MET A 358 -5.00 10.24 -3.26
C MET A 358 -5.31 9.46 -4.53
N GLY A 359 -5.04 9.99 -5.70
CA GLY A 359 -5.44 9.35 -6.97
C GLY A 359 -4.71 8.03 -7.29
N SER A 360 -3.67 7.65 -6.54
CA SER A 360 -2.76 6.59 -6.94
C SER A 360 -2.90 5.26 -6.20
N LEU A 361 -3.49 5.23 -5.01
CA LEU A 361 -3.56 4.00 -4.18
C LEU A 361 -4.83 3.16 -4.38
N ALA A 362 -5.79 3.65 -5.15
CA ALA A 362 -7.10 3.00 -5.31
C ALA A 362 -7.12 1.88 -6.37
N THR A 363 -6.04 1.62 -7.09
CA THR A 363 -6.03 0.69 -8.24
C THR A 363 -5.65 -0.75 -7.91
N GLU A 364 -5.16 -1.05 -6.71
CA GLU A 364 -4.97 -2.44 -6.29
C GLU A 364 -6.32 -3.07 -5.91
N GLN A 365 -7.10 -3.40 -6.91
CA GLN A 365 -8.33 -4.19 -6.77
C GLN A 365 -7.93 -5.66 -6.63
N GLY A 366 -7.70 -6.11 -5.42
CA GLY A 366 -7.43 -7.52 -5.19
C GLY A 366 -7.88 -7.99 -3.80
N SER A 367 -8.29 -9.25 -3.71
CA SER A 367 -8.33 -9.96 -2.43
C SER A 367 -6.89 -10.06 -1.91
N MET A 368 -6.71 -9.98 -0.60
CA MET A 368 -5.41 -10.22 0.04
C MET A 368 -5.35 -11.67 0.52
N PRO A 369 -4.83 -12.62 -0.30
CA PRO A 369 -4.80 -14.03 0.04
C PRO A 369 -3.79 -14.32 1.14
N LEU A 370 -3.96 -15.45 1.84
CA LEU A 370 -3.05 -15.89 2.90
C LEU A 370 -1.61 -16.04 2.40
N ALA A 371 -1.43 -16.57 1.18
CA ALA A 371 -0.14 -16.70 0.53
C ALA A 371 0.57 -15.35 0.36
N ALA A 372 -0.16 -14.28 0.05
CA ALA A 372 0.41 -12.94 -0.06
C ALA A 372 0.86 -12.38 1.30
N ILE A 373 0.13 -12.69 2.37
CA ILE A 373 0.50 -12.30 3.74
C ILE A 373 1.77 -13.02 4.17
N ALA A 374 1.84 -14.34 4.00
CA ALA A 374 3.03 -15.13 4.33
C ALA A 374 4.27 -14.68 3.55
N ARG A 375 4.11 -14.38 2.25
CA ARG A 375 5.17 -13.86 1.41
C ARG A 375 5.64 -12.47 1.85
N HIS A 376 4.70 -11.57 2.22
CA HIS A 376 5.05 -10.26 2.75
C HIS A 376 5.93 -10.38 4.00
N GLU A 377 5.54 -11.22 4.96
CA GLU A 377 6.35 -11.46 6.15
C GLU A 377 7.76 -11.96 5.80
N ALA A 378 7.87 -12.91 4.87
CA ALA A 378 9.14 -13.50 4.47
C ALA A 378 10.08 -12.50 3.78
N ILE A 379 9.56 -11.67 2.87
CA ILE A 379 10.36 -10.70 2.10
C ILE A 379 10.74 -9.49 2.95
N THR A 380 9.80 -8.94 3.73
CA THR A 380 10.04 -7.71 4.49
C THR A 380 10.65 -7.95 5.86
N GLY A 381 10.60 -9.18 6.37
CA GLY A 381 10.95 -9.51 7.75
C GLY A 381 10.00 -8.88 8.79
N GLN A 382 8.87 -8.33 8.36
CA GLN A 382 7.84 -7.73 9.22
C GLN A 382 6.87 -8.80 9.74
N TRP A 383 7.37 -9.63 10.63
CA TRP A 383 6.61 -10.74 11.21
C TRP A 383 5.46 -10.24 12.07
N GLY A 384 4.29 -10.87 11.94
CA GLY A 384 3.10 -10.52 12.72
C GLY A 384 2.44 -9.21 12.28
N THR A 385 2.67 -8.76 11.04
CA THR A 385 2.10 -7.52 10.45
C THR A 385 2.59 -6.21 11.07
N GLY A 386 3.76 -6.24 11.73
CA GLY A 386 4.38 -5.05 12.31
C GLY A 386 5.92 -5.10 12.19
N PRO A 387 6.58 -3.94 12.04
CA PRO A 387 8.04 -3.88 11.87
C PRO A 387 8.81 -4.26 13.14
N THR A 388 8.21 -4.11 14.31
CA THR A 388 8.88 -4.22 15.63
C THR A 388 8.70 -5.58 16.30
N ARG A 389 7.93 -6.52 15.70
CA ARG A 389 7.64 -7.85 16.30
C ARG A 389 7.10 -7.76 17.72
N GLU A 390 6.26 -6.76 18.00
CA GLU A 390 5.82 -6.33 19.34
C GLU A 390 5.12 -7.40 20.17
N PHE A 391 4.46 -8.36 19.49
CA PHE A 391 3.62 -9.35 20.15
C PHE A 391 4.20 -10.78 20.05
N MET A 392 5.52 -10.91 19.84
CA MET A 392 6.17 -12.22 19.85
C MET A 392 6.07 -12.86 21.26
N PRO A 393 5.71 -14.14 21.32
CA PRO A 393 5.72 -14.87 22.59
C PRO A 393 7.11 -14.88 23.23
N ARG A 394 7.18 -14.69 24.54
CA ARG A 394 8.46 -14.63 25.27
C ARG A 394 9.29 -15.91 25.19
N TRP A 395 8.66 -17.02 24.86
CA TRP A 395 9.29 -18.34 24.74
C TRP A 395 9.99 -18.53 23.38
N SER A 396 9.66 -17.74 22.38
CA SER A 396 10.33 -17.74 21.08
C SER A 396 11.69 -17.05 21.18
N GLN A 397 12.77 -17.81 21.21
CA GLN A 397 14.14 -17.29 21.30
C GLN A 397 14.73 -17.01 19.91
N ALA A 398 14.36 -17.82 18.91
CA ALA A 398 14.83 -17.72 17.54
C ALA A 398 13.66 -17.79 16.56
N LEU A 399 13.88 -17.34 15.32
CA LEU A 399 12.95 -17.52 14.19
C LEU A 399 13.35 -18.68 13.28
N HIS A 400 14.56 -19.18 13.44
CA HIS A 400 15.07 -20.35 12.75
C HIS A 400 15.43 -21.42 13.78
N TYR A 401 15.10 -22.65 13.43
CA TYR A 401 15.40 -23.79 14.28
C TYR A 401 16.90 -23.95 14.47
N GLN A 402 17.32 -24.08 15.70
CA GLN A 402 18.69 -24.42 16.10
C GLN A 402 18.63 -25.80 16.77
N PRO A 403 19.24 -26.85 16.17
CA PRO A 403 19.20 -28.19 16.71
C PRO A 403 19.82 -28.27 18.12
N GLU A 404 19.15 -28.96 19.02
CA GLU A 404 19.63 -29.30 20.36
C GLU A 404 19.78 -30.82 20.45
N GLU A 405 20.69 -31.32 21.30
CA GLU A 405 20.91 -32.77 21.49
C GLU A 405 19.67 -33.50 22.01
N THR A 406 18.76 -32.78 22.68
CA THR A 406 17.50 -33.32 23.22
C THR A 406 16.38 -33.40 22.19
N ASP A 407 16.57 -32.83 20.99
CA ASP A 407 15.54 -32.77 19.96
C ASP A 407 15.51 -34.07 19.13
N VAL A 408 15.15 -35.16 19.78
CA VAL A 408 15.00 -36.46 19.12
C VAL A 408 13.51 -36.82 19.04
N ALA A 409 13.04 -37.29 17.88
CA ALA A 409 11.71 -37.84 17.75
C ALA A 409 11.62 -39.21 18.45
N ALA A 410 10.70 -39.34 19.42
CA ALA A 410 10.37 -40.65 19.95
C ALA A 410 9.67 -41.50 18.86
N PRO A 411 9.93 -42.82 18.80
CA PRO A 411 9.20 -43.69 17.88
C PRO A 411 7.71 -43.70 18.24
N MET A 412 6.88 -43.12 17.38
CA MET A 412 5.43 -43.07 17.59
C MET A 412 4.68 -43.19 16.26
N GLN A 413 3.49 -43.77 16.34
CA GLN A 413 2.54 -43.80 15.22
C GLN A 413 1.43 -42.79 15.50
N ILE A 414 1.21 -41.90 14.56
CA ILE A 414 0.17 -40.86 14.67
C ILE A 414 -0.84 -41.09 13.55
N ARG A 415 -2.10 -41.26 13.93
CA ARG A 415 -3.25 -41.23 13.02
C ARG A 415 -4.04 -39.96 13.25
N LEU A 416 -3.94 -39.01 12.31
CA LEU A 416 -4.56 -37.73 12.41
C LEU A 416 -6.04 -37.79 12.00
N HIS A 417 -6.93 -37.27 12.84
CA HIS A 417 -8.36 -37.14 12.57
C HIS A 417 -8.74 -35.73 12.10
N ALA A 418 -8.20 -34.72 12.77
CA ALA A 418 -8.42 -33.34 12.43
C ALA A 418 -7.22 -32.47 12.87
N LEU A 419 -6.94 -31.43 12.07
CA LEU A 419 -5.88 -30.49 12.33
C LEU A 419 -6.33 -29.09 11.89
N SER A 420 -6.07 -28.10 12.73
CA SER A 420 -6.14 -26.68 12.37
C SER A 420 -5.14 -25.92 13.21
N GLY A 421 -4.87 -24.67 12.84
CA GLY A 421 -4.05 -23.79 13.69
C GLY A 421 -4.59 -23.56 15.12
N GLU A 422 -5.80 -24.01 15.42
CA GLU A 422 -6.45 -23.93 16.74
C GLU A 422 -6.44 -25.25 17.52
N GLY A 423 -5.95 -26.33 16.91
CA GLY A 423 -5.86 -27.60 17.61
C GLY A 423 -5.68 -28.84 16.76
N VAL A 424 -5.57 -29.95 17.44
CA VAL A 424 -5.32 -31.30 16.92
C VAL A 424 -6.27 -32.28 17.55
N ASP A 425 -6.75 -33.25 16.77
CA ASP A 425 -7.39 -34.47 17.22
C ASP A 425 -6.70 -35.66 16.56
N ALA A 426 -5.93 -36.42 17.29
CA ALA A 426 -5.10 -37.49 16.74
C ALA A 426 -5.07 -38.73 17.70
N GLN A 427 -4.97 -39.91 17.11
CA GLN A 427 -4.59 -41.12 17.83
C GLN A 427 -3.07 -41.22 17.81
N VAL A 428 -2.45 -41.21 18.99
CA VAL A 428 -1.01 -41.33 19.19
C VAL A 428 -0.72 -42.67 19.85
N THR A 429 0.15 -43.48 19.27
CA THR A 429 0.57 -44.76 19.79
C THR A 429 2.08 -44.81 19.93
N SER A 430 2.60 -45.05 21.13
CA SER A 430 4.04 -45.17 21.41
C SER A 430 4.28 -46.16 22.56
N GLU A 431 5.27 -47.00 22.43
CA GLU A 431 5.65 -47.95 23.50
C GLU A 431 6.32 -47.25 24.68
N GLN A 432 7.03 -46.16 24.43
CA GLN A 432 7.80 -45.45 25.47
C GLN A 432 7.17 -44.11 25.87
N GLY A 433 6.10 -43.70 25.18
CA GLY A 433 5.61 -42.34 25.25
C GLY A 433 6.50 -41.39 24.45
N GLY A 434 6.25 -40.08 24.58
CA GLY A 434 7.12 -39.06 23.99
C GLY A 434 6.43 -37.75 23.70
N ALA A 435 7.23 -36.75 23.28
CA ALA A 435 6.79 -35.42 22.99
C ALA A 435 6.17 -35.31 21.60
N VAL A 436 4.95 -34.82 21.52
CA VAL A 436 4.28 -34.38 20.31
C VAL A 436 4.37 -32.86 20.22
N ARG A 437 5.08 -32.32 19.22
CA ARG A 437 5.23 -30.90 18.96
C ARG A 437 4.28 -30.45 17.86
N LEU A 438 3.82 -29.19 17.91
CA LEU A 438 3.09 -28.56 16.82
C LEU A 438 3.93 -27.43 16.25
N THR A 439 3.79 -27.16 14.93
CA THR A 439 4.29 -25.93 14.30
C THR A 439 3.44 -24.72 14.71
N SER A 440 3.38 -24.47 15.99
CA SER A 440 2.74 -23.31 16.58
C SER A 440 3.55 -22.88 17.79
N PHE A 441 3.74 -21.59 17.98
CA PHE A 441 4.36 -21.11 19.20
C PHE A 441 3.55 -21.52 20.43
N TYR A 442 4.25 -21.88 21.50
CA TYR A 442 3.61 -22.01 22.78
C TYR A 442 3.10 -20.65 23.26
N PHE A 443 1.84 -20.63 23.68
CA PHE A 443 1.20 -19.48 24.30
C PHE A 443 0.23 -19.97 25.40
N PRO A 444 0.11 -19.29 26.56
CA PRO A 444 -0.82 -19.70 27.58
C PRO A 444 -2.27 -19.76 27.10
N GLY A 445 -3.01 -20.78 27.59
CA GLY A 445 -4.41 -21.00 27.20
C GLY A 445 -4.65 -22.23 26.35
N TRP A 446 -3.60 -22.94 25.93
CA TRP A 446 -3.70 -24.25 25.31
C TRP A 446 -4.08 -25.31 26.37
N GLN A 447 -4.91 -26.26 25.97
CA GLN A 447 -5.32 -27.40 26.78
C GLN A 447 -5.18 -28.70 25.99
N ALA A 448 -4.51 -29.66 26.57
CA ALA A 448 -4.36 -31.03 26.04
C ALA A 448 -5.15 -32.01 26.90
N THR A 449 -5.96 -32.87 26.26
CA THR A 449 -6.79 -33.86 26.88
C THR A 449 -6.58 -35.21 26.21
N LEU A 450 -6.44 -36.28 26.98
CA LEU A 450 -6.52 -37.64 26.48
C LEU A 450 -7.96 -38.13 26.38
N GLY A 451 -8.19 -39.19 25.64
CA GLY A 451 -9.52 -39.76 25.44
C GLY A 451 -10.21 -40.24 26.71
N ASP A 452 -9.48 -40.53 27.75
CA ASP A 452 -9.96 -40.89 29.09
C ASP A 452 -10.29 -39.67 29.96
N GLY A 453 -10.10 -38.46 29.47
CA GLY A 453 -10.30 -37.19 30.19
C GLY A 453 -9.08 -36.71 30.97
N THR A 454 -7.95 -37.39 30.92
CA THR A 454 -6.71 -36.96 31.56
C THR A 454 -6.23 -35.67 30.94
N LEU A 455 -5.93 -34.65 31.78
CA LEU A 455 -5.36 -33.39 31.35
C LEU A 455 -3.83 -33.51 31.32
N LEU A 456 -3.24 -33.15 30.18
CA LEU A 456 -1.79 -32.99 30.04
C LEU A 456 -1.44 -31.49 30.03
N GLU A 457 -0.25 -31.16 30.51
CA GLU A 457 0.23 -29.77 30.54
C GLU A 457 1.03 -29.46 29.28
N PRO A 458 0.55 -28.54 28.40
CA PRO A 458 1.32 -28.08 27.27
C PRO A 458 2.50 -27.20 27.72
N VAL A 459 3.66 -27.42 27.12
CA VAL A 459 4.90 -26.71 27.45
C VAL A 459 5.54 -26.14 26.20
N SER A 460 6.49 -25.22 26.39
CA SER A 460 7.34 -24.70 25.30
C SER A 460 8.57 -25.57 25.14
N SER A 461 8.91 -25.94 23.91
CA SER A 461 10.14 -26.64 23.59
C SER A 461 10.84 -26.09 22.36
N THR A 462 12.11 -26.48 22.20
CA THR A 462 13.01 -26.03 21.11
C THR A 462 13.38 -24.54 21.18
N SER A 463 14.39 -24.14 20.43
CA SER A 463 14.80 -22.72 20.27
C SER A 463 13.71 -21.84 19.65
N LEU A 464 12.77 -22.46 18.93
CA LEU A 464 11.60 -21.77 18.36
C LEU A 464 10.51 -21.46 19.39
N GLY A 465 10.48 -22.17 20.53
CA GLY A 465 9.40 -22.04 21.52
C GLY A 465 8.11 -22.72 21.08
N LEU A 466 8.20 -23.92 20.47
CA LEU A 466 7.04 -24.64 19.94
C LEU A 466 6.18 -25.25 21.03
N LEU A 467 4.88 -25.29 20.77
CA LEU A 467 3.89 -25.97 21.60
C LEU A 467 4.14 -27.47 21.61
N THR A 468 4.35 -28.03 22.80
CA THR A 468 4.71 -29.44 23.03
C THR A 468 3.87 -30.05 24.12
N VAL A 469 3.49 -31.30 23.91
CA VAL A 469 2.75 -32.12 24.89
C VAL A 469 3.43 -33.49 25.02
N ASP A 470 3.74 -33.90 26.22
CA ASP A 470 4.26 -35.22 26.52
C ASP A 470 3.11 -36.21 26.65
N VAL A 471 3.08 -37.19 25.74
CA VAL A 471 2.07 -38.25 25.71
C VAL A 471 2.63 -39.48 26.40
N PRO A 472 1.90 -40.10 27.36
CA PRO A 472 2.37 -41.30 28.06
C PRO A 472 2.45 -42.53 27.13
N PRO A 473 3.17 -43.59 27.56
CA PRO A 473 3.20 -44.86 26.83
C PRO A 473 1.79 -45.43 26.64
N GLY A 474 1.55 -46.06 25.45
CA GLY A 474 0.25 -46.63 25.11
C GLY A 474 -0.33 -46.06 23.83
N SER A 475 -1.63 -46.29 23.66
CA SER A 475 -2.40 -45.76 22.52
C SER A 475 -3.49 -44.85 23.05
N HIS A 476 -3.30 -43.53 22.79
CA HIS A 476 -4.11 -42.47 23.35
C HIS A 476 -4.71 -41.58 22.27
N ARG A 477 -5.98 -41.19 22.44
CA ARG A 477 -6.55 -40.12 21.64
C ARG A 477 -6.17 -38.76 22.26
N LEU A 478 -5.32 -38.02 21.61
CA LEU A 478 -4.89 -36.69 22.03
C LEU A 478 -5.78 -35.63 21.37
N ARG A 479 -6.40 -34.79 22.22
CA ARG A 479 -7.11 -33.60 21.77
C ARG A 479 -6.45 -32.35 22.35
N LEU A 480 -5.93 -31.50 21.48
CA LEU A 480 -5.28 -30.25 21.83
C LEU A 480 -6.10 -29.09 21.26
N THR A 481 -6.47 -28.14 22.10
CA THR A 481 -7.28 -26.98 21.69
C THR A 481 -6.88 -25.74 22.47
N GLN A 482 -7.24 -24.53 21.94
CA GLN A 482 -6.94 -23.26 22.58
C GLN A 482 -8.22 -22.52 23.05
N PRO A 483 -8.82 -22.89 24.18
CA PRO A 483 -10.00 -22.21 24.72
C PRO A 483 -9.68 -20.86 25.39
N GLY A 484 -8.42 -20.43 25.39
CA GLY A 484 -7.93 -19.25 26.09
C GLY A 484 -7.73 -19.42 27.57
N THR A 485 -7.13 -18.42 28.22
CA THR A 485 -6.84 -18.44 29.66
C THR A 485 -8.11 -18.28 30.52
N ALA A 486 -8.05 -18.68 31.78
CA ALA A 486 -9.14 -18.45 32.74
C ALA A 486 -9.48 -16.95 32.85
N LEU A 487 -8.45 -16.09 32.88
CA LEU A 487 -8.61 -14.63 32.93
C LEU A 487 -9.38 -14.10 31.72
N GLN A 488 -9.05 -14.56 30.51
CA GLN A 488 -9.74 -14.17 29.29
C GLN A 488 -11.23 -14.56 29.33
N ARG A 489 -11.55 -15.74 29.83
CA ARG A 489 -12.93 -16.20 30.00
C ARG A 489 -13.70 -15.33 31.02
N TRP A 490 -13.11 -15.06 32.19
CA TRP A 490 -13.71 -14.17 33.19
C TRP A 490 -13.92 -12.74 32.68
N ALA A 491 -12.94 -12.15 32.01
CA ALA A 491 -13.05 -10.83 31.41
C ALA A 491 -14.16 -10.77 30.34
N THR A 492 -14.32 -11.85 29.58
CA THR A 492 -15.40 -11.98 28.59
C THR A 492 -16.77 -12.06 29.28
N TRP A 493 -16.91 -12.82 30.33
CA TRP A 493 -18.14 -12.87 31.15
C TRP A 493 -18.48 -11.51 31.75
N LEU A 494 -17.50 -10.77 32.28
CA LEU A 494 -17.71 -9.41 32.80
C LEU A 494 -18.25 -8.48 31.70
N THR A 495 -17.73 -8.58 30.50
CA THR A 495 -18.23 -7.80 29.35
C THR A 495 -19.69 -8.13 29.03
N TRP A 496 -20.06 -9.43 29.01
CA TRP A 496 -21.44 -9.84 28.72
C TRP A 496 -22.43 -9.35 29.79
N VAL A 497 -22.07 -9.48 31.08
CA VAL A 497 -22.86 -8.97 32.18
C VAL A 497 -23.04 -7.44 32.12
N THR A 498 -21.96 -6.71 31.82
CA THR A 498 -22.01 -5.27 31.67
C THR A 498 -22.86 -4.84 30.46
N LEU A 499 -22.70 -5.52 29.34
CA LEU A 499 -23.50 -5.26 28.13
C LEU A 499 -24.99 -5.50 28.39
N ALA A 500 -25.36 -6.59 29.05
CA ALA A 500 -26.72 -6.89 29.43
C ALA A 500 -27.30 -5.80 30.37
N GLY A 501 -26.52 -5.37 31.36
CA GLY A 501 -26.91 -4.26 32.25
C GLY A 501 -27.10 -2.91 31.50
N LEU A 502 -26.20 -2.60 30.57
CA LEU A 502 -26.34 -1.39 29.74
C LEU A 502 -27.52 -1.47 28.78
N VAL A 503 -27.80 -2.63 28.19
CA VAL A 503 -29.00 -2.87 27.35
C VAL A 503 -30.28 -2.63 28.17
N ALA A 504 -30.37 -3.20 29.37
CA ALA A 504 -31.53 -3.02 30.25
C ALA A 504 -31.69 -1.54 30.67
N LEU A 505 -30.58 -0.85 31.00
CA LEU A 505 -30.60 0.57 31.33
C LEU A 505 -30.98 1.43 30.13
N ALA A 506 -30.41 1.16 28.94
CA ALA A 506 -30.71 1.87 27.68
C ALA A 506 -32.19 1.71 27.33
N TRP A 507 -32.77 0.51 27.49
CA TRP A 507 -34.20 0.26 27.32
C TRP A 507 -35.04 1.10 28.27
N ARG A 508 -34.69 1.08 29.56
CA ARG A 508 -35.39 1.85 30.60
C ARG A 508 -35.38 3.35 30.38
N VAL A 509 -34.27 3.90 29.81
CA VAL A 509 -34.15 5.33 29.49
C VAL A 509 -34.60 5.66 28.08
N ARG A 510 -35.23 4.73 27.37
CA ARG A 510 -35.81 4.86 26.02
C ARG A 510 -34.78 5.12 24.89
N LEU A 511 -33.55 4.65 25.06
CA LEU A 511 -32.54 4.60 23.99
C LEU A 511 -32.68 3.29 23.19
N TYR A 512 -33.84 3.08 22.56
CA TYR A 512 -34.19 1.81 21.94
C TYR A 512 -33.20 1.36 20.85
N GLY A 513 -32.61 2.29 20.08
CA GLY A 513 -31.59 1.96 19.07
C GLY A 513 -30.34 1.37 19.74
N VAL A 514 -29.84 1.96 20.80
CA VAL A 514 -28.68 1.47 21.55
C VAL A 514 -28.99 0.11 22.19
N ALA A 515 -30.17 -0.02 22.77
CA ALA A 515 -30.62 -1.28 23.38
C ALA A 515 -30.74 -2.40 22.34
N GLY A 516 -31.29 -2.11 21.14
CA GLY A 516 -31.46 -3.06 20.04
C GLY A 516 -30.11 -3.57 19.52
N VAL A 517 -29.16 -2.66 19.25
CA VAL A 517 -27.78 -3.02 18.84
C VAL A 517 -27.11 -3.87 19.90
N GLY A 518 -27.19 -3.47 21.17
CA GLY A 518 -26.61 -4.22 22.28
C GLY A 518 -27.22 -5.62 22.43
N ALA A 519 -28.53 -5.77 22.27
CA ALA A 519 -29.21 -7.06 22.28
C ALA A 519 -28.79 -7.96 21.10
N ALA A 520 -28.61 -7.39 19.91
CA ALA A 520 -28.10 -8.13 18.75
C ALA A 520 -26.66 -8.63 19.01
N LEU A 521 -25.79 -7.79 19.59
CA LEU A 521 -24.44 -8.18 19.97
C LEU A 521 -24.43 -9.30 21.01
N LEU A 522 -25.32 -9.23 22.02
CA LEU A 522 -25.48 -10.30 23.00
C LEU A 522 -25.89 -11.64 22.33
N LEU A 523 -26.80 -11.58 21.39
CA LEU A 523 -27.26 -12.78 20.67
C LEU A 523 -26.14 -13.37 19.81
N VAL A 524 -25.47 -12.57 18.99
CA VAL A 524 -24.36 -13.00 18.12
C VAL A 524 -23.21 -13.56 18.95
N GLY A 525 -22.83 -12.86 20.03
CA GLY A 525 -21.76 -13.31 20.89
C GLY A 525 -22.08 -14.59 21.65
N SER A 526 -23.33 -14.78 22.08
CA SER A 526 -23.77 -16.03 22.71
C SER A 526 -23.67 -17.20 21.73
N LEU A 527 -24.09 -17.00 20.48
CA LEU A 527 -23.94 -18.01 19.44
C LEU A 527 -22.48 -18.34 19.13
N ALA A 528 -21.60 -17.33 19.14
CA ALA A 528 -20.14 -17.52 18.92
C ALA A 528 -19.48 -18.31 20.07
N VAL A 529 -19.87 -18.06 21.33
CA VAL A 529 -19.34 -18.76 22.50
C VAL A 529 -19.80 -20.23 22.54
N LEU A 530 -21.02 -20.53 22.06
CA LEU A 530 -21.55 -21.90 21.99
C LEU A 530 -20.88 -22.75 20.90
N ARG A 531 -20.23 -22.15 19.93
CA ARG A 531 -19.40 -22.86 18.95
C ARG A 531 -18.03 -23.14 19.57
N GLY A 532 -17.73 -24.39 19.81
CA GLY A 532 -16.38 -24.81 20.21
C GLY A 532 -15.33 -24.57 19.12
N PRO A 533 -14.04 -24.82 19.42
CA PRO A 533 -12.96 -24.69 18.43
C PRO A 533 -13.26 -25.55 17.19
N VAL A 534 -13.07 -24.98 16.01
CA VAL A 534 -13.32 -25.65 14.75
C VAL A 534 -12.07 -26.44 14.36
N LEU A 535 -12.15 -27.75 14.46
CA LEU A 535 -11.12 -28.66 13.95
C LEU A 535 -11.53 -29.16 12.57
N ASN A 536 -10.66 -28.98 11.60
CA ASN A 536 -10.91 -29.38 10.21
C ASN A 536 -10.51 -30.85 9.99
N PRO A 537 -11.41 -31.72 9.49
CA PRO A 537 -11.08 -33.10 9.21
C PRO A 537 -10.02 -33.18 8.10
N VAL A 538 -9.11 -34.14 8.21
CA VAL A 538 -8.08 -34.40 7.20
C VAL A 538 -8.47 -35.60 6.36
N LEU A 539 -8.14 -35.54 5.06
CA LEU A 539 -8.27 -36.65 4.11
C LEU A 539 -7.01 -37.52 4.20
N SER A 540 -7.19 -38.81 4.13
CA SER A 540 -6.05 -39.76 3.99
C SER A 540 -5.58 -39.78 2.55
N PRO A 541 -4.26 -39.78 2.29
CA PRO A 541 -3.75 -39.90 0.93
C PRO A 541 -4.08 -41.31 0.36
N ALA A 542 -4.40 -41.37 -0.95
CA ALA A 542 -4.70 -42.62 -1.64
C ALA A 542 -3.50 -43.56 -1.68
N GLN A 543 -2.31 -43.00 -1.67
CA GLN A 543 -1.05 -43.75 -1.56
C GLN A 543 -0.24 -43.20 -0.39
N PRO A 544 0.33 -44.04 0.46
CA PRO A 544 1.17 -43.58 1.57
C PRO A 544 2.41 -42.84 1.02
N PHE A 545 2.76 -41.77 1.70
CA PHE A 545 3.98 -41.02 1.43
C PHE A 545 4.84 -40.97 2.68
N ALA A 546 6.04 -41.51 2.59
CA ALA A 546 7.02 -41.44 3.66
C ALA A 546 8.44 -41.38 3.08
N THR A 547 9.28 -40.59 3.71
CA THR A 547 10.74 -40.57 3.51
C THR A 547 11.42 -40.84 4.85
N ALA A 548 12.75 -40.85 4.89
CA ALA A 548 13.47 -40.94 6.16
C ALA A 548 13.21 -39.74 7.09
N ALA A 549 12.88 -38.57 6.51
CA ALA A 549 12.68 -37.32 7.24
C ALA A 549 11.20 -37.02 7.51
N LEU A 550 10.31 -37.25 6.57
CA LEU A 550 8.93 -36.78 6.58
C LEU A 550 7.93 -37.90 6.29
N THR A 551 6.82 -37.92 7.03
CA THR A 551 5.65 -38.74 6.76
C THR A 551 4.42 -37.86 6.57
N LEU A 552 3.67 -38.07 5.46
CA LEU A 552 2.40 -37.39 5.22
C LEU A 552 1.29 -38.12 6.00
N LEU A 553 0.71 -37.47 7.00
CA LEU A 553 -0.37 -38.03 7.82
C LEU A 553 -1.75 -37.83 7.21
N GLY A 554 -1.90 -36.78 6.40
CA GLY A 554 -3.16 -36.43 5.76
C GLY A 554 -3.07 -35.08 5.06
N TYR A 555 -4.16 -34.67 4.43
CA TYR A 555 -4.21 -33.36 3.77
C TYR A 555 -5.64 -32.79 3.76
N ARG A 556 -5.75 -31.49 3.57
CA ARG A 556 -7.01 -30.78 3.32
C ARG A 556 -6.89 -30.00 2.01
N VAL A 557 -8.01 -29.79 1.33
CA VAL A 557 -8.07 -29.02 0.09
C VAL A 557 -9.24 -28.04 0.17
N GLU A 558 -8.96 -26.79 -0.09
CA GLU A 558 -9.95 -25.71 -0.06
C GLU A 558 -9.83 -24.87 -1.34
N GLN A 559 -10.91 -24.66 -2.06
CA GLN A 559 -10.98 -23.72 -3.16
C GLN A 559 -11.54 -22.41 -2.64
N GLU A 560 -10.67 -21.49 -2.22
CA GLU A 560 -11.05 -20.20 -1.60
C GLU A 560 -11.86 -19.34 -2.58
N ASP A 561 -11.31 -19.10 -3.76
CA ASP A 561 -12.01 -18.50 -4.89
C ASP A 561 -11.95 -19.46 -6.12
N PRO A 562 -12.75 -19.23 -7.17
CA PRO A 562 -12.74 -20.14 -8.32
C PRO A 562 -11.37 -20.40 -8.94
N GLY A 563 -10.40 -19.50 -8.74
CA GLY A 563 -9.10 -19.61 -9.35
C GLY A 563 -7.96 -20.01 -8.44
N ARG A 564 -8.22 -20.24 -7.14
CA ARG A 564 -7.18 -20.56 -6.16
C ARG A 564 -7.55 -21.82 -5.39
N LEU A 565 -6.63 -22.76 -5.41
CA LEU A 565 -6.71 -23.99 -4.66
C LEU A 565 -5.67 -23.96 -3.56
N HIS A 566 -6.10 -24.03 -2.32
CA HIS A 566 -5.20 -24.18 -1.18
C HIS A 566 -5.13 -25.67 -0.80
N ILE A 567 -3.93 -26.16 -0.62
CA ILE A 567 -3.63 -27.52 -0.16
C ILE A 567 -2.89 -27.41 1.14
N TYR A 568 -3.40 -28.08 2.17
CA TYR A 568 -2.85 -28.11 3.53
C TYR A 568 -2.42 -29.52 3.88
N PRO A 569 -1.18 -29.94 3.57
CA PRO A 569 -0.68 -31.23 3.99
C PRO A 569 -0.28 -31.21 5.46
N ALA A 570 -0.57 -32.28 6.17
CA ALA A 570 -0.15 -32.50 7.53
C ALA A 570 1.03 -33.47 7.57
N TRP A 571 2.20 -32.96 7.98
CA TRP A 571 3.43 -33.72 8.05
C TRP A 571 3.76 -34.14 9.48
N PHE A 572 4.37 -35.32 9.65
CA PHE A 572 5.11 -35.68 10.84
C PHE A 572 6.60 -35.74 10.52
N VAL A 573 7.40 -35.01 11.28
CA VAL A 573 8.85 -34.89 11.07
C VAL A 573 9.56 -35.96 11.88
N MET A 574 10.14 -36.94 11.20
CA MET A 574 10.97 -37.96 11.84
C MET A 574 12.40 -37.47 12.09
N GLN A 575 12.93 -36.73 11.12
CA GLN A 575 14.24 -36.08 11.18
C GLN A 575 14.15 -34.74 10.47
N THR A 576 14.85 -33.71 10.96
CA THR A 576 14.91 -32.43 10.28
C THR A 576 15.48 -32.58 8.87
N PRO A 577 14.75 -32.17 7.81
CA PRO A 577 15.28 -32.21 6.46
C PRO A 577 16.55 -31.36 6.30
N GLN A 578 17.61 -31.94 5.75
CA GLN A 578 18.91 -31.26 5.57
C GLN A 578 19.00 -30.48 4.27
N GLN A 579 18.08 -30.74 3.34
CA GLN A 579 18.04 -30.10 2.02
C GLN A 579 16.89 -29.11 1.97
N ASP A 580 17.03 -28.07 1.13
CA ASP A 580 15.95 -27.15 0.80
C ASP A 580 14.94 -27.88 -0.10
N LEU A 581 13.88 -28.36 0.51
CA LEU A 581 12.83 -29.12 -0.15
C LEU A 581 11.79 -28.20 -0.78
N ARG A 582 11.37 -28.55 -2.00
CA ARG A 582 10.18 -28.00 -2.64
C ARG A 582 9.14 -29.08 -2.83
N LEU A 583 7.88 -28.71 -2.70
CA LEU A 583 6.74 -29.60 -2.90
C LEU A 583 5.99 -29.15 -4.15
N GLY A 584 5.85 -30.07 -5.09
CA GLY A 584 5.14 -29.89 -6.35
C GLY A 584 3.72 -30.45 -6.25
N TRP A 585 2.73 -29.63 -6.58
CA TRP A 585 1.31 -29.98 -6.58
C TRP A 585 0.81 -30.02 -8.01
N GLU A 586 0.58 -31.19 -8.53
CA GLU A 586 0.09 -31.44 -9.88
C GLU A 586 -1.40 -31.71 -9.85
N VAL A 587 -2.18 -30.97 -10.63
CA VAL A 587 -3.62 -31.16 -10.82
C VAL A 587 -3.84 -31.73 -12.21
N LEU A 588 -4.53 -32.89 -12.28
CA LEU A 588 -4.84 -33.59 -13.52
C LEU A 588 -6.37 -33.61 -13.73
N ASP A 589 -6.79 -33.51 -14.97
CA ASP A 589 -8.21 -33.70 -15.34
C ASP A 589 -8.64 -35.16 -15.35
N SER A 590 -9.89 -35.43 -15.69
CA SER A 590 -10.45 -36.80 -15.78
C SER A 590 -9.81 -37.69 -16.85
N THR A 591 -9.07 -37.10 -17.82
CA THR A 591 -8.34 -37.82 -18.85
C THR A 591 -6.88 -38.12 -18.45
N GLY A 592 -6.45 -37.59 -17.30
CA GLY A 592 -5.06 -37.68 -16.84
C GLY A 592 -4.14 -36.62 -17.43
N GLN A 593 -4.70 -35.62 -18.15
CA GLN A 593 -3.92 -34.52 -18.69
C GLN A 593 -3.65 -33.48 -17.57
N ARG A 594 -2.41 -32.97 -17.57
CA ARG A 594 -2.01 -31.94 -16.59
C ARG A 594 -2.75 -30.62 -16.83
N VAL A 595 -3.46 -30.15 -15.82
CA VAL A 595 -4.13 -28.84 -15.76
C VAL A 595 -3.18 -27.76 -15.26
N THR A 596 -2.46 -28.04 -14.18
CA THR A 596 -1.46 -27.14 -13.60
C THR A 596 -0.46 -27.88 -12.73
N LEU A 597 0.69 -27.27 -12.49
CA LEU A 597 1.72 -27.73 -11.54
C LEU A 597 2.26 -26.50 -10.82
N ALA A 598 2.21 -26.50 -9.52
CA ALA A 598 2.86 -25.50 -8.67
C ALA A 598 3.94 -26.19 -7.82
N ALA A 599 5.16 -25.64 -7.82
CA ALA A 599 6.28 -26.17 -7.03
C ALA A 599 6.89 -25.05 -6.20
N THR A 600 6.71 -25.13 -4.88
CA THR A 600 7.14 -24.09 -3.95
C THR A 600 7.75 -24.69 -2.67
N ARG A 601 8.48 -23.86 -1.92
CA ARG A 601 8.86 -24.15 -0.55
C ARG A 601 7.63 -24.26 0.36
N PRO A 602 7.76 -24.85 1.54
CA PRO A 602 6.71 -24.90 2.55
C PRO A 602 6.11 -23.54 2.89
N TYR A 603 4.90 -23.58 3.37
CA TYR A 603 4.10 -22.48 3.89
C TYR A 603 4.06 -21.28 2.95
N PHE A 604 3.36 -21.47 1.81
CA PHE A 604 3.23 -20.44 0.77
C PHE A 604 4.56 -19.84 0.31
N ASN A 605 5.60 -20.67 0.19
CA ASN A 605 6.97 -20.27 -0.20
C ASN A 605 7.70 -19.38 0.82
N SER A 606 7.27 -19.38 2.09
CA SER A 606 7.84 -18.52 3.14
C SER A 606 8.72 -19.25 4.16
N GLN A 607 8.70 -20.58 4.18
CA GLN A 607 9.50 -21.41 5.08
C GLN A 607 10.48 -22.34 4.37
N GLN A 608 11.47 -22.79 5.12
CA GLN A 608 12.35 -23.91 4.75
C GLN A 608 12.02 -25.12 5.64
N ALA A 609 11.96 -26.32 5.05
CA ALA A 609 11.71 -27.53 5.79
C ALA A 609 12.81 -27.87 6.84
N SER A 610 14.01 -27.32 6.66
CA SER A 610 15.10 -27.37 7.66
C SER A 610 14.76 -26.68 8.99
N ASN A 611 13.70 -25.87 9.04
CA ASN A 611 13.19 -25.26 10.27
C ASN A 611 12.21 -26.15 11.04
N TRP A 612 12.00 -27.39 10.63
CA TRP A 612 11.08 -28.33 11.27
C TRP A 612 11.82 -29.29 12.19
N PRO A 613 11.70 -29.14 13.52
CA PRO A 613 12.35 -30.03 14.48
C PRO A 613 11.81 -31.47 14.40
N PRO A 614 12.58 -32.49 14.79
CA PRO A 614 12.08 -33.85 14.88
C PRO A 614 10.91 -33.96 15.89
N GLY A 615 9.97 -34.89 15.66
CA GLY A 615 8.79 -35.07 16.50
C GLY A 615 7.72 -33.99 16.33
N THR A 616 7.81 -33.17 15.28
CA THR A 616 6.88 -32.07 15.03
C THR A 616 5.78 -32.50 14.05
N LEU A 617 4.55 -32.16 14.40
CA LEU A 617 3.37 -32.21 13.55
C LEU A 617 3.22 -30.85 12.87
N VAL A 618 3.35 -30.83 11.55
CA VAL A 618 3.37 -29.61 10.75
C VAL A 618 2.06 -29.47 10.01
N ASP A 619 1.32 -28.37 10.25
CA ASP A 619 0.20 -27.92 9.42
C ASP A 619 0.75 -26.97 8.36
N ASP A 620 1.07 -27.51 7.19
CA ASP A 620 1.72 -26.80 6.10
C ASP A 620 0.67 -26.27 5.10
N ALA A 621 1.04 -25.32 4.24
CA ALA A 621 0.10 -24.65 3.34
C ALA A 621 0.71 -24.29 1.99
N TYR A 622 -0.06 -24.55 0.91
CA TYR A 622 0.33 -24.29 -0.47
C TYR A 622 -0.81 -23.64 -1.25
N GLU A 623 -0.47 -22.74 -2.16
CA GLU A 623 -1.40 -22.15 -3.12
C GLU A 623 -1.11 -22.70 -4.51
N VAL A 624 -2.14 -23.23 -5.16
CA VAL A 624 -2.10 -23.71 -6.55
C VAL A 624 -3.06 -22.88 -7.37
N MET A 625 -2.55 -22.15 -8.35
CA MET A 625 -3.37 -21.34 -9.23
C MET A 625 -3.99 -22.20 -10.33
N LEU A 626 -5.31 -22.14 -10.42
CA LEU A 626 -6.09 -22.84 -11.44
C LEU A 626 -6.19 -21.97 -12.71
N PRO A 627 -6.11 -22.54 -13.92
CA PRO A 627 -6.23 -21.80 -15.16
C PRO A 627 -7.61 -21.19 -15.34
N ALA A 628 -7.69 -20.14 -16.17
CA ALA A 628 -8.96 -19.53 -16.56
C ALA A 628 -9.76 -20.49 -17.44
N GLY A 629 -11.10 -20.50 -17.27
CA GLY A 629 -12.00 -21.33 -18.09
C GLY A 629 -12.00 -22.80 -17.72
N LEU A 630 -11.46 -23.19 -16.55
CA LEU A 630 -11.53 -24.57 -16.05
C LEU A 630 -12.98 -24.95 -15.78
N SER A 631 -13.43 -26.11 -16.25
CA SER A 631 -14.77 -26.63 -15.99
C SER A 631 -14.92 -27.13 -14.54
N ALA A 632 -16.14 -27.05 -13.98
CA ALA A 632 -16.41 -27.75 -12.73
C ALA A 632 -16.35 -29.28 -12.93
N GLY A 633 -15.73 -29.99 -11.99
CA GLY A 633 -15.58 -31.44 -12.08
C GLY A 633 -14.63 -32.04 -11.06
N ASN A 634 -14.34 -33.30 -11.25
CA ASN A 634 -13.41 -34.05 -10.43
C ASN A 634 -12.01 -34.02 -11.04
N TYR A 635 -11.02 -33.66 -10.20
CA TYR A 635 -9.63 -33.54 -10.59
C TYR A 635 -8.74 -34.36 -9.63
N THR A 636 -7.69 -34.92 -10.19
CA THR A 636 -6.72 -35.74 -9.43
C THR A 636 -5.56 -34.87 -8.97
N ILE A 637 -5.18 -35.01 -7.70
CA ILE A 637 -4.02 -34.32 -7.13
C ILE A 637 -2.88 -35.30 -6.92
N ARG A 638 -1.69 -34.92 -7.39
CA ARG A 638 -0.42 -35.62 -7.14
C ARG A 638 0.57 -34.73 -6.44
N LEU A 639 1.35 -35.32 -5.55
CA LEU A 639 2.43 -34.70 -4.81
C LEU A 639 3.78 -35.12 -5.42
N HIS A 640 4.65 -34.15 -5.65
CA HIS A 640 6.04 -34.33 -6.04
C HIS A 640 6.95 -33.78 -4.93
N LEU A 641 7.97 -34.55 -4.54
CA LEU A 641 9.04 -34.06 -3.69
C LEU A 641 10.22 -33.67 -4.59
N LEU A 642 10.66 -32.43 -4.50
CA LEU A 642 11.64 -31.83 -5.38
C LEU A 642 12.81 -31.25 -4.58
N ASP A 643 14.00 -31.19 -5.22
CA ASP A 643 15.14 -30.43 -4.70
C ASP A 643 15.02 -28.91 -5.01
N ALA A 644 16.03 -28.14 -4.63
CA ALA A 644 16.08 -26.68 -4.85
C ALA A 644 16.03 -26.31 -6.35
N GLU A 645 16.49 -27.19 -7.23
CA GLU A 645 16.49 -27.03 -8.69
C GLU A 645 15.25 -27.62 -9.36
N ASN A 646 14.20 -27.97 -8.58
CA ASN A 646 12.95 -28.60 -9.03
C ASN A 646 13.12 -29.97 -9.68
N ARG A 647 14.19 -30.75 -9.36
CA ARG A 647 14.35 -32.12 -9.81
C ARG A 647 13.64 -33.08 -8.86
N PRO A 648 12.93 -34.09 -9.37
CA PRO A 648 12.25 -35.07 -8.54
C PRO A 648 13.23 -35.87 -7.68
N LEU A 649 13.02 -35.91 -6.37
CA LEU A 649 13.79 -36.72 -5.43
C LEU A 649 13.24 -38.14 -5.33
N GLN A 650 11.97 -38.33 -5.68
CA GLN A 650 11.29 -39.64 -5.73
C GLN A 650 10.10 -39.60 -6.70
N PRO A 651 9.51 -40.75 -7.07
CA PRO A 651 8.28 -40.80 -7.87
C PRO A 651 7.14 -40.02 -7.23
N SER A 652 6.26 -39.42 -8.05
CA SER A 652 5.08 -38.69 -7.57
C SER A 652 4.10 -39.59 -6.85
N THR A 653 3.43 -39.07 -5.83
CA THR A 653 2.46 -39.80 -4.99
C THR A 653 1.05 -39.32 -5.30
N LEU A 654 0.14 -40.26 -5.55
CA LEU A 654 -1.28 -39.96 -5.70
C LEU A 654 -1.90 -39.63 -4.35
N LEU A 655 -2.45 -38.42 -4.19
CA LEU A 655 -3.15 -38.00 -2.99
C LEU A 655 -4.63 -38.39 -3.02
N GLY A 656 -5.33 -38.07 -4.10
CA GLY A 656 -6.75 -38.35 -4.23
C GLY A 656 -7.42 -37.54 -5.33
N VAL A 657 -8.75 -37.61 -5.35
CA VAL A 657 -9.61 -36.87 -6.27
C VAL A 657 -10.38 -35.81 -5.51
N VAL A 658 -10.44 -34.59 -6.03
CA VAL A 658 -11.15 -33.47 -5.44
C VAL A 658 -12.13 -32.87 -6.44
N ALA A 659 -13.27 -32.40 -5.95
CA ALA A 659 -14.25 -31.68 -6.76
C ALA A 659 -13.88 -30.20 -6.80
N LEU A 660 -13.63 -29.65 -7.97
CA LEU A 660 -13.32 -28.24 -8.19
C LEU A 660 -14.49 -27.51 -8.85
N ARG A 661 -14.68 -26.24 -8.45
CA ARG A 661 -15.62 -25.32 -9.09
C ARG A 661 -15.01 -24.76 -10.38
N ALA A 662 -15.87 -24.40 -11.34
CA ALA A 662 -15.45 -23.74 -12.56
C ALA A 662 -14.71 -22.42 -12.28
N THR A 663 -13.67 -22.13 -13.08
CA THR A 663 -12.99 -20.82 -13.06
C THR A 663 -13.62 -19.87 -14.07
N LEU A 664 -13.51 -18.55 -13.82
CA LEU A 664 -13.99 -17.56 -14.78
C LEU A 664 -13.10 -17.57 -16.04
N PRO A 665 -13.68 -17.31 -17.24
CA PRO A 665 -12.91 -17.13 -18.45
C PRO A 665 -12.04 -15.85 -18.35
N ALA A 666 -10.95 -15.81 -19.11
CA ALA A 666 -10.13 -14.61 -19.21
C ALA A 666 -10.90 -13.45 -19.85
N GLN A 667 -10.89 -12.27 -19.23
CA GLN A 667 -11.51 -11.05 -19.77
C GLN A 667 -10.44 -10.07 -20.19
N VAL A 668 -10.46 -9.65 -21.47
CA VAL A 668 -9.65 -8.56 -22.02
C VAL A 668 -10.56 -7.36 -22.29
N SER A 669 -10.15 -6.18 -21.83
CA SER A 669 -10.92 -4.93 -22.04
C SER A 669 -10.73 -4.41 -23.46
N GLY A 670 -11.78 -4.00 -24.15
CA GLY A 670 -11.75 -3.54 -25.54
C GLY A 670 -11.05 -2.19 -25.80
N ALA A 671 -10.49 -1.51 -24.77
CA ALA A 671 -9.77 -0.23 -24.89
C ALA A 671 -8.24 -0.41 -24.96
N GLU A 672 -7.73 -1.63 -24.92
CA GLU A 672 -6.32 -1.96 -24.86
C GLU A 672 -5.73 -2.25 -26.24
N GLN A 673 -4.46 -1.89 -26.44
CA GLN A 673 -3.72 -2.24 -27.66
C GLN A 673 -3.12 -3.64 -27.51
N ALA A 674 -3.60 -4.59 -28.31
CA ALA A 674 -3.14 -5.98 -28.27
C ALA A 674 -1.70 -6.11 -28.78
N LEU A 675 -0.90 -6.96 -28.12
CA LEU A 675 0.50 -7.21 -28.46
C LEU A 675 0.81 -8.71 -28.64
N ALA A 676 0.42 -9.56 -27.68
CA ALA A 676 0.68 -11.00 -27.65
C ALA A 676 2.19 -11.37 -27.66
N LEU A 677 3.03 -10.64 -26.94
CA LEU A 677 4.47 -10.86 -26.84
C LEU A 677 4.80 -11.88 -25.75
N ARG A 678 5.66 -12.85 -26.04
CA ARG A 678 6.13 -13.84 -25.07
C ARG A 678 7.41 -13.35 -24.38
N PHE A 679 7.46 -13.50 -23.06
CA PHE A 679 8.62 -13.20 -22.21
C PHE A 679 9.10 -14.50 -21.55
N GLY A 680 10.26 -15.00 -21.97
CA GLY A 680 10.72 -16.33 -21.61
C GLY A 680 9.73 -17.42 -22.02
N GLU A 681 9.67 -18.50 -21.24
CA GLU A 681 8.83 -19.66 -21.52
C GLU A 681 7.46 -19.61 -20.83
N THR A 682 7.26 -18.69 -19.87
CA THR A 682 6.14 -18.77 -18.95
C THR A 682 5.19 -17.57 -18.98
N LEU A 683 5.61 -16.41 -19.48
CA LEU A 683 4.84 -15.17 -19.41
C LEU A 683 4.53 -14.59 -20.79
N ARG A 684 3.43 -13.86 -20.90
CA ARG A 684 3.02 -13.16 -22.12
C ARG A 684 2.45 -11.78 -21.75
N LEU A 685 2.88 -10.75 -22.48
CA LEU A 685 2.25 -9.44 -22.50
C LEU A 685 1.13 -9.47 -23.53
N ASP A 686 -0.11 -9.48 -23.08
CA ASP A 686 -1.29 -9.59 -23.93
C ASP A 686 -1.65 -8.27 -24.60
N SER A 687 -1.56 -7.17 -23.85
CA SER A 687 -1.94 -5.83 -24.28
C SER A 687 -1.33 -4.75 -23.38
N TYR A 688 -1.42 -3.50 -23.85
CA TYR A 688 -1.12 -2.33 -23.03
C TYR A 688 -2.14 -1.22 -23.22
N MET A 689 -2.24 -0.32 -22.24
CA MET A 689 -3.03 0.90 -22.30
C MET A 689 -2.19 2.07 -21.77
N LEU A 690 -2.21 3.20 -22.47
CA LEU A 690 -1.67 4.46 -21.98
C LEU A 690 -2.79 5.27 -21.33
N GLU A 691 -2.66 5.52 -20.03
CA GLU A 691 -3.56 6.36 -19.24
C GLU A 691 -2.94 7.75 -19.07
N GLY A 692 -3.74 8.82 -19.11
CA GLY A 692 -3.26 10.18 -18.82
C GLY A 692 -3.80 11.24 -19.80
N PRO A 693 -3.25 12.46 -19.79
CA PRO A 693 -3.74 13.56 -20.61
C PRO A 693 -3.63 13.20 -22.10
N ARG A 694 -4.78 13.04 -22.75
CA ARG A 694 -4.90 12.64 -24.15
C ARG A 694 -5.13 13.86 -25.05
N ALA A 695 -4.12 14.71 -25.20
CA ALA A 695 -4.09 15.52 -26.40
C ALA A 695 -3.54 14.64 -27.52
N MET A 696 -4.36 14.30 -28.52
CA MET A 696 -3.85 13.74 -29.77
C MET A 696 -3.27 14.89 -30.58
N ALA A 697 -2.09 14.73 -31.13
CA ALA A 697 -1.52 15.68 -32.03
C ALA A 697 -2.44 15.86 -33.23
N ALA A 698 -2.77 17.09 -33.59
CA ALA A 698 -3.60 17.36 -34.76
C ALA A 698 -2.97 16.74 -36.03
N GLY A 699 -3.69 15.85 -36.69
CA GLY A 699 -3.22 15.14 -37.88
C GLY A 699 -2.33 13.92 -37.64
N THR A 700 -2.11 13.49 -36.39
CA THR A 700 -1.35 12.27 -36.04
C THR A 700 -2.08 11.39 -35.06
N THR A 701 -1.70 10.11 -34.93
CA THR A 701 -2.20 9.19 -33.90
C THR A 701 -1.28 9.16 -32.67
N LEU A 702 -0.28 10.05 -32.60
CA LEU A 702 0.70 10.09 -31.51
C LEU A 702 0.11 10.74 -30.26
N PRO A 703 0.18 10.08 -29.09
CA PRO A 703 -0.14 10.71 -27.82
C PRO A 703 0.84 11.85 -27.51
N VAL A 704 0.33 12.96 -27.01
CA VAL A 704 1.14 14.14 -26.64
C VAL A 704 1.16 14.27 -25.13
N VAL A 705 2.36 14.48 -24.58
CA VAL A 705 2.62 14.75 -23.16
C VAL A 705 3.47 16.02 -23.02
N ARG A 706 3.31 16.78 -21.95
CA ARG A 706 4.17 17.92 -21.64
C ARG A 706 5.35 17.51 -20.77
N ALA A 707 6.46 18.20 -20.89
CA ALA A 707 7.54 18.09 -19.93
C ALA A 707 7.02 18.41 -18.51
N GLY A 708 7.35 17.60 -17.51
CA GLY A 708 6.83 17.68 -16.14
C GLY A 708 5.55 16.87 -15.88
N GLU A 709 4.87 16.35 -16.92
CA GLU A 709 3.68 15.51 -16.74
C GLU A 709 4.05 14.03 -16.53
N THR A 710 3.12 13.27 -15.95
CA THR A 710 3.27 11.81 -15.70
C THR A 710 2.48 11.01 -16.74
N LEU A 711 3.12 10.03 -17.33
CA LEU A 711 2.52 8.98 -18.14
C LEU A 711 2.27 7.75 -17.29
N VAL A 712 1.14 7.08 -17.49
CA VAL A 712 0.86 5.79 -16.82
C VAL A 712 0.61 4.74 -17.88
N TYR A 713 1.47 3.70 -17.91
CA TYR A 713 1.30 2.53 -18.75
C TYR A 713 0.69 1.41 -17.93
N SER A 714 -0.49 0.94 -18.33
CA SER A 714 -1.11 -0.26 -17.77
C SER A 714 -0.80 -1.42 -18.71
N LEU A 715 -0.06 -2.42 -18.24
CA LEU A 715 0.34 -3.61 -18.96
C LEU A 715 -0.52 -4.79 -18.53
N ALA A 716 -1.07 -5.53 -19.48
CA ALA A 716 -1.87 -6.72 -19.22
C ALA A 716 -1.02 -7.96 -19.49
N TRP A 717 -0.66 -8.66 -18.44
CA TRP A 717 0.15 -9.86 -18.45
C TRP A 717 -0.68 -11.13 -18.26
N SER A 718 -0.28 -12.23 -18.86
CA SER A 718 -0.79 -13.56 -18.54
C SER A 718 0.34 -14.59 -18.42
N ALA A 719 0.14 -15.59 -17.57
CA ALA A 719 1.00 -16.77 -17.54
C ALA A 719 0.54 -17.75 -18.63
N ILE A 720 1.45 -18.19 -19.48
CA ILE A 720 1.22 -19.25 -20.49
C ILE A 720 1.62 -20.62 -19.96
N ALA A 721 2.49 -20.66 -18.97
CA ALA A 721 2.80 -21.79 -18.12
C ALA A 721 3.06 -21.28 -16.69
N PRO A 722 2.96 -22.12 -15.64
CA PRO A 722 3.20 -21.68 -14.27
C PRO A 722 4.61 -21.12 -14.11
N PRO A 723 4.76 -19.83 -13.70
CA PRO A 723 6.08 -19.25 -13.43
C PRO A 723 6.70 -19.89 -12.20
N LEU A 724 7.98 -20.23 -12.27
CA LEU A 724 8.72 -20.88 -11.17
C LEU A 724 9.46 -19.89 -10.26
N GLN A 725 9.46 -18.62 -10.63
CA GLN A 725 10.07 -17.52 -9.88
C GLN A 725 9.37 -16.20 -10.15
N ASP A 726 9.60 -15.21 -9.29
CA ASP A 726 9.10 -13.86 -9.50
C ASP A 726 10.06 -13.06 -10.39
N TYR A 727 9.49 -12.10 -11.12
CA TYR A 727 10.22 -11.23 -12.03
C TYR A 727 9.88 -9.78 -11.74
N HIS A 728 10.87 -8.90 -11.90
CA HIS A 728 10.63 -7.46 -11.93
C HIS A 728 10.30 -7.03 -13.36
N GLY A 729 9.27 -6.23 -13.49
CA GLY A 729 8.92 -5.56 -14.74
C GLY A 729 9.50 -4.16 -14.77
N PHE A 730 9.80 -3.68 -15.95
CA PHE A 730 10.23 -2.31 -16.16
C PHE A 730 9.56 -1.68 -17.38
N VAL A 731 9.34 -0.39 -17.26
CA VAL A 731 9.03 0.49 -18.39
C VAL A 731 10.01 1.65 -18.34
N HIS A 732 10.90 1.71 -19.34
CA HIS A 732 11.88 2.77 -19.50
C HIS A 732 11.46 3.68 -20.64
N LEU A 733 11.34 4.96 -20.40
CA LEU A 733 11.08 5.96 -21.45
C LEU A 733 12.43 6.43 -21.99
N THR A 734 12.71 6.11 -23.28
CA THR A 734 14.02 6.37 -23.90
C THR A 734 13.91 7.42 -25.00
N ASP A 735 14.98 8.17 -25.22
CA ASP A 735 15.13 9.08 -26.37
C ASP A 735 15.46 8.32 -27.66
N ALA A 736 15.68 9.05 -28.74
CA ALA A 736 16.03 8.50 -30.05
C ALA A 736 17.39 7.76 -30.05
N GLN A 737 18.28 8.07 -29.12
CA GLN A 737 19.60 7.46 -28.97
C GLN A 737 19.58 6.27 -28.01
N GLY A 738 18.42 6.00 -27.38
CA GLY A 738 18.25 4.90 -26.42
C GLY A 738 18.63 5.27 -24.99
N ALA A 739 18.94 6.54 -24.69
CA ALA A 739 19.20 6.98 -23.33
C ALA A 739 17.89 7.04 -22.52
N VAL A 740 17.93 6.55 -21.29
CA VAL A 740 16.75 6.53 -20.41
C VAL A 740 16.48 7.93 -19.88
N VAL A 741 15.30 8.45 -20.16
CA VAL A 741 14.80 9.76 -19.71
C VAL A 741 13.97 9.63 -18.44
N ALA A 742 13.17 8.58 -18.32
CA ALA A 742 12.41 8.23 -17.11
C ALA A 742 12.23 6.72 -17.06
N GLN A 743 12.08 6.18 -15.84
CA GLN A 743 11.89 4.75 -15.66
C GLN A 743 11.00 4.46 -14.46
N ASP A 744 10.35 3.30 -14.51
CA ASP A 744 9.65 2.69 -13.38
C ASP A 744 9.92 1.18 -13.43
N ASP A 745 10.56 0.67 -12.36
CA ASP A 745 10.97 -0.72 -12.22
C ASP A 745 10.43 -1.24 -10.89
N HIS A 746 9.62 -2.29 -10.93
CA HIS A 746 9.10 -2.93 -9.73
C HIS A 746 8.77 -4.40 -9.96
N LEU A 747 8.43 -5.13 -8.89
CA LEU A 747 7.97 -6.50 -8.96
C LEU A 747 6.74 -6.57 -9.88
N ALA A 748 6.79 -7.34 -10.97
CA ALA A 748 5.71 -7.42 -11.94
C ALA A 748 4.41 -7.90 -11.29
N GLY A 749 3.30 -7.28 -11.66
CA GLY A 749 2.03 -7.39 -10.97
C GLY A 749 2.01 -6.52 -9.72
N THR A 750 1.55 -7.03 -8.62
CA THR A 750 1.61 -6.36 -7.34
C THR A 750 2.41 -7.19 -6.35
N PHE A 751 2.86 -6.56 -5.26
CA PHE A 751 3.52 -7.27 -4.18
C PHE A 751 2.69 -8.46 -3.65
N PHE A 752 1.35 -8.35 -3.69
CA PHE A 752 0.42 -9.39 -3.25
C PHE A 752 0.07 -10.40 -4.35
N HIS A 753 0.34 -10.07 -5.61
CA HIS A 753 0.07 -10.91 -6.77
C HIS A 753 1.26 -10.92 -7.75
N PRO A 754 2.44 -11.40 -7.31
CA PRO A 754 3.61 -11.49 -8.15
C PRO A 754 3.48 -12.64 -9.17
N PRO A 755 4.37 -12.74 -10.17
CA PRO A 755 4.30 -13.73 -11.25
C PRO A 755 4.09 -15.17 -10.80
N MET A 756 4.75 -15.64 -9.75
CA MET A 756 4.56 -17.01 -9.23
C MET A 756 3.12 -17.31 -8.79
N SER A 757 2.32 -16.28 -8.51
CA SER A 757 0.91 -16.42 -8.14
C SER A 757 -0.05 -16.30 -9.33
N TRP A 758 0.45 -16.18 -10.58
CA TRP A 758 -0.41 -16.02 -11.74
C TRP A 758 -0.87 -17.38 -12.28
N GLY A 759 -2.18 -17.57 -12.34
CA GLY A 759 -2.78 -18.75 -12.97
C GLY A 759 -2.70 -18.67 -14.50
N THR A 760 -2.44 -19.79 -15.14
CA THR A 760 -2.34 -19.87 -16.60
C THR A 760 -3.60 -19.33 -17.28
N GLY A 761 -3.40 -18.43 -18.25
CA GLY A 761 -4.46 -17.77 -19.01
C GLY A 761 -5.23 -16.68 -18.26
N ARG A 762 -4.88 -16.37 -17.00
CA ARG A 762 -5.43 -15.24 -16.27
C ARG A 762 -4.67 -13.98 -16.58
N VAL A 763 -5.41 -12.91 -16.88
CA VAL A 763 -4.82 -11.58 -17.12
C VAL A 763 -4.62 -10.85 -15.80
N GLN A 764 -3.39 -10.41 -15.58
CA GLN A 764 -2.98 -9.54 -14.48
C GLN A 764 -2.58 -8.17 -15.04
N ARG A 765 -3.12 -7.09 -14.44
CA ARG A 765 -2.77 -5.74 -14.83
C ARG A 765 -1.73 -5.16 -13.90
N ASP A 766 -0.75 -4.51 -14.50
CA ASP A 766 0.36 -3.87 -13.82
C ASP A 766 0.53 -2.44 -14.36
N SER A 767 0.78 -1.46 -13.49
CA SER A 767 0.78 -0.04 -13.86
C SER A 767 2.11 0.60 -13.54
N TYR A 768 2.72 1.19 -14.57
CA TYR A 768 4.01 1.87 -14.53
C TYR A 768 3.85 3.37 -14.68
N ARG A 769 4.47 4.15 -13.79
CA ARG A 769 4.34 5.61 -13.73
C ARG A 769 5.65 6.28 -14.12
N LEU A 770 5.64 7.00 -15.21
CA LEU A 770 6.81 7.65 -15.78
C LEU A 770 6.64 9.17 -15.74
N GLN A 771 7.38 9.83 -14.87
CA GLN A 771 7.39 11.28 -14.83
C GLN A 771 8.37 11.81 -15.88
N VAL A 772 7.85 12.49 -16.91
CA VAL A 772 8.69 13.17 -17.89
C VAL A 772 9.39 14.35 -17.21
N PRO A 773 10.73 14.45 -17.17
CA PRO A 773 11.42 15.56 -16.52
C PRO A 773 11.02 16.93 -17.11
N ALA A 774 10.91 17.96 -16.26
CA ALA A 774 10.47 19.29 -16.69
C ALA A 774 11.37 19.96 -17.77
N GLY A 775 12.63 19.52 -17.85
CA GLY A 775 13.58 20.02 -18.87
C GLY A 775 13.66 19.16 -20.14
N THR A 776 12.77 18.17 -20.31
CA THR A 776 12.79 17.30 -21.50
C THR A 776 12.48 18.13 -22.75
N PRO A 777 13.34 18.10 -23.78
CA PRO A 777 13.10 18.83 -25.01
C PRO A 777 11.92 18.25 -25.80
N ASN A 778 11.32 19.06 -26.66
CA ASN A 778 10.30 18.60 -27.60
C ASN A 778 10.88 17.53 -28.55
N GLY A 779 10.16 16.40 -28.68
CA GLY A 779 10.62 15.27 -29.48
C GLY A 779 9.84 14.00 -29.18
N LEU A 780 10.30 12.89 -29.73
CA LEU A 780 9.73 11.58 -29.46
C LEU A 780 10.46 10.89 -28.32
N LEU A 781 9.69 10.22 -27.47
CA LEU A 781 10.19 9.27 -26.49
C LEU A 781 9.53 7.91 -26.71
N TRP A 782 10.29 6.85 -26.53
CA TRP A 782 9.84 5.47 -26.72
C TRP A 782 9.81 4.71 -25.41
N PRO A 783 8.64 4.19 -25.01
CA PRO A 783 8.55 3.29 -23.90
C PRO A 783 9.17 1.93 -24.29
N VAL A 784 10.05 1.41 -23.46
CA VAL A 784 10.70 0.10 -23.60
C VAL A 784 10.28 -0.75 -22.43
N VAL A 785 9.62 -1.87 -22.70
CA VAL A 785 9.08 -2.79 -21.68
C VAL A 785 9.88 -4.08 -21.63
N GLY A 786 10.07 -4.60 -20.41
CA GLY A 786 10.76 -5.86 -20.22
C GLY A 786 10.52 -6.46 -18.85
N LEU A 787 11.03 -7.68 -18.68
CA LEU A 787 11.06 -8.41 -17.41
C LEU A 787 12.48 -8.88 -17.12
N TYR A 788 12.87 -8.89 -15.86
CA TYR A 788 14.17 -9.39 -15.43
C TYR A 788 14.11 -10.09 -14.07
N GLN A 789 15.05 -10.98 -13.82
CA GLN A 789 15.25 -11.60 -12.53
C GLN A 789 16.04 -10.66 -11.62
N PHE A 790 15.49 -10.35 -10.45
CA PHE A 790 16.04 -9.31 -9.56
C PHE A 790 17.46 -9.58 -9.08
N GLU A 791 17.76 -10.83 -8.66
CA GLU A 791 19.06 -11.18 -8.10
C GLU A 791 20.20 -11.18 -9.13
N SER A 792 19.90 -11.60 -10.37
CA SER A 792 20.91 -11.72 -11.45
C SER A 792 20.91 -10.55 -12.41
N LEU A 793 19.87 -9.71 -12.39
CA LEU A 793 19.55 -8.65 -13.37
C LEU A 793 19.43 -9.17 -14.81
N GLN A 794 19.28 -10.50 -14.96
CA GLN A 794 19.15 -11.12 -16.28
C GLN A 794 17.75 -10.86 -16.84
N ARG A 795 17.68 -10.22 -18.01
CA ARG A 795 16.44 -9.96 -18.72
C ARG A 795 15.91 -11.22 -19.39
N LEU A 796 14.59 -11.33 -19.45
CA LEU A 796 13.92 -12.39 -20.20
C LEU A 796 13.96 -12.11 -21.70
N ALA A 797 14.19 -13.16 -22.49
CA ALA A 797 14.07 -13.06 -23.94
C ALA A 797 12.63 -12.76 -24.33
N VAL A 798 12.44 -11.85 -25.28
CA VAL A 798 11.14 -11.49 -25.84
C VAL A 798 10.99 -12.11 -27.23
N ALA A 799 9.84 -12.75 -27.47
CA ALA A 799 9.46 -13.30 -28.77
C ALA A 799 8.09 -12.75 -29.18
N ASP A 800 7.87 -12.62 -30.49
CA ASP A 800 6.59 -12.21 -31.06
C ASP A 800 5.55 -13.36 -31.05
N SER A 801 4.38 -13.13 -31.61
CA SER A 801 3.30 -14.12 -31.73
C SER A 801 3.65 -15.34 -32.57
N GLU A 802 4.66 -15.23 -33.45
CA GLU A 802 5.16 -16.32 -34.31
C GLU A 802 6.28 -17.11 -33.61
N GLY A 803 6.72 -16.66 -32.41
CA GLY A 803 7.81 -17.26 -31.64
C GLY A 803 9.20 -16.79 -32.07
N GLN A 804 9.29 -15.78 -32.94
CA GLN A 804 10.57 -15.24 -33.36
C GLN A 804 11.11 -14.29 -32.26
N ARG A 805 12.38 -14.48 -31.86
CA ARG A 805 13.01 -13.62 -30.86
C ARG A 805 13.20 -12.19 -31.40
N VAL A 806 12.63 -11.21 -30.67
CA VAL A 806 12.72 -9.78 -30.99
C VAL A 806 13.71 -9.02 -30.12
N GLY A 807 14.20 -9.60 -29.03
CA GLY A 807 15.18 -8.98 -28.14
C GLY A 807 15.14 -9.50 -26.71
N ASP A 808 15.58 -8.68 -25.77
CA ASP A 808 15.44 -8.84 -24.30
C ASP A 808 14.55 -7.75 -23.66
N ALA A 809 13.98 -6.90 -24.51
CA ALA A 809 12.98 -5.90 -24.21
C ALA A 809 12.21 -5.55 -25.49
N TYR A 810 11.04 -4.95 -25.35
CA TYR A 810 10.21 -4.57 -26.48
C TYR A 810 9.93 -3.06 -26.46
N ARG A 811 10.05 -2.42 -27.63
CA ARG A 811 9.83 -1.00 -27.82
C ARG A 811 8.39 -0.75 -28.26
N LEU A 812 7.61 -0.10 -27.40
CA LEU A 812 6.23 0.30 -27.70
C LEU A 812 6.21 1.53 -28.65
N PRO A 813 5.08 1.83 -29.30
CA PRO A 813 4.91 3.06 -30.07
C PRO A 813 5.26 4.31 -29.27
N PRO A 814 5.89 5.33 -29.92
CA PRO A 814 6.39 6.50 -29.22
C PRO A 814 5.28 7.43 -28.73
N VAL A 815 5.64 8.28 -27.78
CA VAL A 815 4.86 9.44 -27.35
C VAL A 815 5.59 10.73 -27.74
N LYS A 816 4.86 11.77 -28.09
CA LYS A 816 5.41 13.09 -28.42
C LYS A 816 5.48 13.93 -27.15
N VAL A 817 6.68 14.38 -26.79
CA VAL A 817 6.84 15.48 -25.82
C VAL A 817 6.66 16.80 -26.55
N TYR A 818 5.70 17.60 -26.10
CA TYR A 818 5.48 18.93 -26.63
C TYR A 818 5.12 19.91 -25.51
N THR A 819 5.99 20.86 -25.27
CA THR A 819 5.74 22.01 -24.39
C THR A 819 5.82 23.27 -25.23
N ALA A 820 4.75 24.05 -25.22
CA ALA A 820 4.77 25.37 -25.88
C ALA A 820 5.78 26.25 -25.13
N GLY A 821 6.85 26.63 -25.80
CA GLY A 821 7.90 27.47 -25.27
C GLY A 821 7.78 28.92 -25.73
N ASP A 822 8.54 29.81 -25.07
CA ASP A 822 8.74 31.18 -25.53
C ASP A 822 9.40 31.18 -26.91
N ARG A 823 9.04 32.16 -27.74
CA ARG A 823 9.62 32.31 -29.07
C ARG A 823 11.13 32.54 -28.92
N ALA A 824 11.92 31.52 -29.23
CA ALA A 824 13.34 31.70 -29.45
C ALA A 824 13.52 32.65 -30.68
N ALA A 825 14.20 33.74 -30.50
CA ALA A 825 14.44 34.71 -31.55
C ALA A 825 15.82 34.48 -32.17
N PRO A 826 15.92 34.14 -33.47
CA PRO A 826 17.18 34.03 -34.17
C PRO A 826 17.88 35.41 -34.29
N GLN A 827 19.24 35.44 -34.33
CA GLN A 827 20.01 36.66 -34.55
C GLN A 827 19.79 37.18 -35.97
N GLN A 828 19.64 36.29 -36.94
CA GLN A 828 19.38 36.61 -38.35
C GLN A 828 18.01 36.07 -38.76
N THR A 829 17.08 36.95 -39.14
CA THR A 829 15.73 36.56 -39.58
C THR A 829 15.72 36.21 -41.08
N VAL A 830 14.99 35.15 -41.44
CA VAL A 830 14.87 34.68 -42.84
C VAL A 830 13.43 34.73 -43.32
N ASP A 831 12.51 34.18 -42.54
CA ASP A 831 11.07 34.07 -42.83
C ASP A 831 10.76 33.30 -44.15
N ALA A 832 11.48 32.22 -44.44
CA ALA A 832 11.25 31.38 -45.61
C ALA A 832 10.26 30.25 -45.30
N THR A 833 9.31 30.00 -46.20
CA THR A 833 8.26 28.98 -45.96
C THR A 833 8.56 27.70 -46.73
N PHE A 834 8.59 26.56 -46.01
CA PHE A 834 8.76 25.23 -46.56
C PHE A 834 7.38 24.55 -46.71
N GLY A 835 6.78 24.67 -47.90
CA GLY A 835 5.44 24.13 -48.19
C GLY A 835 4.44 24.46 -47.07
N ASP A 836 3.64 23.46 -46.69
CA ASP A 836 2.72 23.55 -45.55
C ASP A 836 3.34 23.08 -44.23
N LEU A 837 4.64 22.68 -44.25
CA LEU A 837 5.32 22.08 -43.09
C LEU A 837 5.74 23.11 -42.04
N ALA A 838 6.52 24.12 -42.46
CA ALA A 838 7.14 25.03 -41.51
C ALA A 838 7.57 26.36 -42.11
N VAL A 839 7.84 27.33 -41.26
CA VAL A 839 8.56 28.58 -41.58
C VAL A 839 9.94 28.53 -40.95
N LEU A 840 10.99 28.71 -41.68
CA LEU A 840 12.33 29.00 -41.16
C LEU A 840 12.33 30.45 -40.68
N LEU A 841 12.25 30.64 -39.37
CA LEU A 841 12.24 31.98 -38.74
C LEU A 841 13.57 32.70 -38.95
N GLY A 842 14.67 31.94 -38.89
CA GLY A 842 16.01 32.48 -39.04
C GLY A 842 17.10 31.54 -38.57
N TYR A 843 18.28 32.09 -38.33
CA TYR A 843 19.45 31.30 -37.90
C TYR A 843 20.41 32.12 -37.05
N ASP A 844 21.27 31.43 -36.31
CA ASP A 844 22.47 31.94 -35.66
C ASP A 844 23.69 31.26 -36.28
N LEU A 845 24.79 32.01 -36.43
CA LEU A 845 26.02 31.51 -37.03
C LEU A 845 27.22 31.87 -36.15
N VAL A 846 28.00 30.87 -35.76
CA VAL A 846 29.24 31.05 -35.00
C VAL A 846 30.39 30.55 -35.84
N LEU A 847 31.24 31.52 -36.29
CA LEU A 847 32.42 31.22 -37.09
C LEU A 847 33.66 31.19 -36.18
N PRO A 848 34.70 30.38 -36.51
CA PRO A 848 35.98 30.44 -35.82
C PRO A 848 36.61 31.83 -35.95
N ALA A 849 37.31 32.29 -34.91
CA ALA A 849 37.96 33.62 -34.87
C ALA A 849 38.96 33.85 -36.00
N THR A 850 39.52 32.79 -36.58
CA THR A 850 40.45 32.82 -37.71
C THR A 850 39.77 32.85 -39.10
N GLY A 851 38.43 32.92 -39.13
CA GLY A 851 37.68 32.70 -40.34
C GLY A 851 37.61 31.24 -40.80
N LEU A 852 36.85 30.96 -41.87
CA LEU A 852 36.75 29.59 -42.41
C LEU A 852 37.99 29.25 -43.24
N GLN A 853 38.57 28.12 -42.91
CA GLN A 853 39.72 27.49 -43.58
C GLN A 853 39.36 26.04 -43.93
N PRO A 854 39.98 25.42 -44.92
CA PRO A 854 39.85 24.00 -45.16
C PRO A 854 40.11 23.19 -43.87
N GLY A 855 39.16 22.33 -43.48
CA GLY A 855 39.20 21.54 -42.27
C GLY A 855 38.67 22.21 -40.99
N SER A 856 38.34 23.54 -41.02
CA SER A 856 37.74 24.23 -39.87
C SER A 856 36.28 23.87 -39.70
N GLU A 857 35.81 23.98 -38.47
CA GLU A 857 34.39 23.75 -38.11
C GLU A 857 33.71 25.08 -37.76
N PHE A 858 32.41 25.17 -38.05
CA PHE A 858 31.56 26.26 -37.64
C PHE A 858 30.19 25.77 -37.20
N GLN A 859 29.49 26.55 -36.39
CA GLN A 859 28.19 26.18 -35.85
C GLN A 859 27.09 27.01 -36.51
N LEU A 860 25.99 26.31 -36.86
CA LEU A 860 24.77 26.91 -37.42
C LEU A 860 23.60 26.45 -36.55
N THR A 861 22.85 27.39 -35.98
CA THR A 861 21.60 27.10 -35.30
C THR A 861 20.43 27.58 -36.15
N LEU A 862 19.48 26.67 -36.40
CA LEU A 862 18.30 26.92 -37.23
C LEU A 862 17.06 26.99 -36.36
N TYR A 863 16.13 27.87 -36.66
CA TYR A 863 14.89 28.08 -35.96
C TYR A 863 13.71 27.90 -36.92
N TYR A 864 13.01 26.74 -36.75
CA TYR A 864 11.80 26.48 -37.53
C TYR A 864 10.56 26.69 -36.68
N GLN A 865 9.50 27.23 -37.23
CA GLN A 865 8.16 27.20 -36.67
C GLN A 865 7.30 26.24 -37.51
N ALA A 866 6.93 25.12 -36.96
CA ALA A 866 6.08 24.15 -37.62
C ALA A 866 4.66 24.66 -37.82
N ARG A 867 4.07 24.33 -38.96
CA ARG A 867 2.66 24.54 -39.31
C ARG A 867 1.82 23.30 -39.12
N GLY A 868 2.45 22.12 -39.09
CA GLY A 868 1.85 20.81 -38.88
C GLY A 868 2.85 19.69 -39.19
N PRO A 869 2.42 18.44 -39.04
CA PRO A 869 3.24 17.27 -39.34
C PRO A 869 3.41 17.08 -40.84
N ALA A 870 4.57 16.61 -41.26
CA ALA A 870 4.79 16.15 -42.64
C ALA A 870 4.12 14.78 -42.87
N ALA A 871 3.77 14.47 -44.12
CA ALA A 871 3.24 13.15 -44.50
C ALA A 871 4.31 12.04 -44.40
N ALA A 872 5.59 12.39 -44.46
CA ALA A 872 6.74 11.50 -44.30
C ALA A 872 7.88 12.23 -43.61
N ASP A 873 8.83 11.49 -43.05
CA ASP A 873 10.01 12.10 -42.46
C ASP A 873 10.94 12.64 -43.51
N LEU A 874 11.22 13.94 -43.40
CA LEU A 874 12.10 14.64 -44.34
C LEU A 874 13.51 14.72 -43.78
N THR A 875 14.47 14.79 -44.70
CA THR A 875 15.88 15.08 -44.41
C THR A 875 16.18 16.51 -44.73
N GLN A 876 16.83 17.20 -43.80
CA GLN A 876 17.35 18.52 -44.08
C GLN A 876 18.76 18.41 -44.69
N PHE A 877 19.08 19.27 -45.63
CA PHE A 877 20.43 19.48 -46.11
C PHE A 877 20.90 20.89 -45.81
N VAL A 878 22.15 21.00 -45.42
CA VAL A 878 22.83 22.28 -45.22
C VAL A 878 24.11 22.23 -46.03
N HIS A 879 24.19 23.06 -47.08
CA HIS A 879 25.28 23.06 -48.02
C HIS A 879 25.99 24.42 -48.04
N LEU A 880 27.32 24.41 -48.00
CA LEU A 880 28.17 25.56 -48.31
C LEU A 880 28.72 25.32 -49.73
N PHE A 881 28.18 26.01 -50.73
CA PHE A 881 28.43 25.72 -52.12
C PHE A 881 28.65 26.97 -52.98
N ASP A 882 29.35 26.80 -54.08
CA ASP A 882 29.47 27.76 -55.18
C ASP A 882 29.38 27.04 -56.54
N PRO A 883 28.56 27.54 -57.50
CA PRO A 883 28.36 26.86 -58.79
C PRO A 883 29.64 26.57 -59.58
N GLY A 884 30.69 27.41 -59.44
CA GLY A 884 31.95 27.23 -60.12
C GLY A 884 33.02 26.46 -59.37
N ARG A 885 32.94 26.41 -58.06
CA ARG A 885 33.93 25.76 -57.20
C ARG A 885 33.44 24.44 -56.57
N GLY A 886 32.14 24.20 -56.63
CA GLY A 886 31.52 23.02 -56.02
C GLY A 886 31.17 23.19 -54.52
N MET A 887 31.18 22.09 -53.81
CA MET A 887 30.77 22.00 -52.39
C MET A 887 31.97 22.20 -51.48
N ALA A 888 31.86 23.13 -50.52
CA ALA A 888 32.89 23.36 -49.51
C ALA A 888 32.54 22.76 -48.16
N ALA A 889 31.27 22.59 -47.85
CA ALA A 889 30.80 21.81 -46.70
C ALA A 889 29.37 21.31 -46.97
N GLN A 890 29.03 20.15 -46.44
CA GLN A 890 27.65 19.60 -46.50
C GLN A 890 27.31 18.79 -45.25
N LEU A 891 26.04 18.87 -44.88
CA LEU A 891 25.44 18.04 -43.86
C LEU A 891 24.02 17.69 -44.28
N ASP A 892 23.75 16.41 -44.43
CA ASP A 892 22.42 15.90 -44.72
C ASP A 892 21.99 14.99 -43.55
N ALA A 893 20.97 15.39 -42.82
CA ALA A 893 20.47 14.66 -41.68
C ALA A 893 18.98 14.94 -41.42
N PRO A 894 18.22 14.00 -40.86
CA PRO A 894 16.90 14.35 -40.39
C PRO A 894 16.99 15.37 -39.23
N PRO A 895 16.03 16.32 -39.14
CA PRO A 895 16.02 17.32 -38.06
C PRO A 895 16.21 16.70 -36.67
N LEU A 896 17.05 17.34 -35.84
CA LEU A 896 17.48 16.90 -34.55
C LEU A 896 17.96 15.42 -34.56
N ARG A 897 18.59 14.98 -35.66
CA ARG A 897 19.06 13.61 -35.87
C ARG A 897 17.97 12.55 -35.61
N GLY A 898 16.71 12.90 -35.98
CA GLY A 898 15.55 12.03 -35.83
C GLY A 898 14.90 12.03 -34.44
N ALA A 899 15.41 12.78 -33.47
CA ALA A 899 14.79 12.89 -32.14
C ALA A 899 13.41 13.60 -32.22
N ASN A 900 13.21 14.47 -33.18
CA ASN A 900 11.94 15.10 -33.46
C ASN A 900 11.69 15.10 -34.98
N PRO A 901 11.28 13.97 -35.57
CA PRO A 901 11.07 13.83 -37.00
C PRO A 901 9.94 14.75 -37.49
N THR A 902 9.99 15.14 -38.78
CA THR A 902 9.04 16.11 -39.34
C THR A 902 7.59 15.62 -39.32
N SER A 903 7.36 14.30 -39.33
CA SER A 903 6.04 13.68 -39.17
C SER A 903 5.44 13.84 -37.77
N ALA A 904 6.27 14.17 -36.77
CA ALA A 904 5.87 14.39 -35.39
C ALA A 904 5.78 15.89 -35.00
N TRP A 905 6.02 16.81 -35.90
CA TRP A 905 5.97 18.23 -35.63
C TRP A 905 4.54 18.71 -35.33
N GLN A 906 4.39 19.60 -34.37
CA GLN A 906 3.08 20.14 -33.95
C GLN A 906 2.92 21.57 -34.49
N ALA A 907 1.70 21.91 -34.90
CA ALA A 907 1.41 23.29 -35.34
C ALA A 907 1.76 24.33 -34.25
N GLY A 908 2.58 25.29 -34.58
CA GLY A 908 3.09 26.30 -33.64
C GLY A 908 4.34 25.91 -32.88
N GLU A 909 4.81 24.67 -33.00
CA GLU A 909 6.05 24.18 -32.35
C GLU A 909 7.26 24.93 -32.93
N VAL A 910 8.14 25.42 -32.04
CA VAL A 910 9.43 25.99 -32.44
C VAL A 910 10.51 24.94 -32.29
N ILE A 911 11.15 24.58 -33.37
CA ILE A 911 12.25 23.62 -33.43
C ILE A 911 13.55 24.36 -33.53
N VAL A 912 14.45 24.22 -32.57
CA VAL A 912 15.78 24.82 -32.56
C VAL A 912 16.79 23.70 -32.74
N GLU A 913 17.55 23.77 -33.81
CA GLU A 913 18.55 22.78 -34.17
C GLU A 913 19.92 23.38 -34.33
N SER A 914 20.90 22.88 -33.55
CA SER A 914 22.31 23.31 -33.66
C SER A 914 23.13 22.28 -34.40
N LEU A 915 23.76 22.70 -35.50
CA LEU A 915 24.52 21.88 -36.40
C LEU A 915 25.99 22.33 -36.40
N THR A 916 26.91 21.37 -36.43
CA THR A 916 28.33 21.62 -36.67
C THR A 916 28.68 21.15 -38.07
N LEU A 917 29.12 22.10 -38.91
CA LEU A 917 29.58 21.81 -40.25
C LEU A 917 31.12 21.93 -40.30
N ARG A 918 31.73 21.04 -41.07
CA ARG A 918 33.16 21.04 -41.31
C ARG A 918 33.45 21.38 -42.74
N VAL A 919 34.34 22.35 -42.95
CA VAL A 919 34.81 22.72 -44.32
C VAL A 919 35.70 21.60 -44.85
N GLU A 920 35.40 21.16 -46.05
CA GLU A 920 36.16 20.08 -46.71
C GLU A 920 37.67 20.45 -46.79
N PRO A 921 38.58 19.47 -46.51
CA PRO A 921 40.02 19.74 -46.54
C PRO A 921 40.56 20.24 -47.88
N HIS A 922 39.79 20.00 -48.96
CA HIS A 922 40.17 20.39 -50.32
C HIS A 922 39.33 21.54 -50.85
N ALA A 923 38.56 22.19 -50.02
CA ALA A 923 37.75 23.35 -50.42
C ALA A 923 38.65 24.48 -50.98
N ALA A 924 38.34 24.99 -52.18
CA ALA A 924 39.07 26.09 -52.76
C ALA A 924 38.79 27.41 -52.00
N ALA A 925 39.76 28.30 -51.94
CA ALA A 925 39.51 29.65 -51.40
C ALA A 925 38.49 30.41 -52.26
N GLY A 926 37.55 31.10 -51.61
CA GLY A 926 36.53 31.85 -52.33
C GLY A 926 35.29 32.10 -51.52
N LEU A 927 34.33 32.76 -52.14
CA LEU A 927 33.04 33.05 -51.55
C LEU A 927 32.06 31.93 -51.89
N TYR A 928 31.39 31.39 -50.88
CA TYR A 928 30.43 30.30 -50.97
C TYR A 928 29.10 30.72 -50.36
N THR A 929 28.01 30.22 -50.91
CA THR A 929 26.68 30.41 -50.38
C THR A 929 26.35 29.30 -49.40
N LEU A 930 25.99 29.65 -48.14
CA LEU A 930 25.40 28.75 -47.21
C LEU A 930 23.91 28.66 -47.50
N GLY A 931 23.45 27.46 -47.89
CA GLY A 931 22.05 27.21 -48.24
C GLY A 931 21.46 26.01 -47.49
N ILE A 932 20.16 26.06 -47.30
CA ILE A 932 19.41 24.99 -46.61
C ILE A 932 18.17 24.59 -47.42
N GLY A 933 17.78 23.34 -47.31
CA GLY A 933 16.52 22.81 -47.81
C GLY A 933 16.09 21.52 -47.12
N LEU A 934 14.90 21.06 -47.46
CA LEU A 934 14.33 19.82 -47.00
C LEU A 934 13.99 18.95 -48.20
N TYR A 935 14.21 17.64 -48.11
CA TYR A 935 13.85 16.70 -49.17
C TYR A 935 13.33 15.38 -48.55
N ASN A 936 12.53 14.67 -49.34
CA ASN A 936 12.09 13.32 -48.97
C ASN A 936 13.22 12.33 -49.31
N PRO A 937 13.78 11.60 -48.34
CA PRO A 937 14.89 10.68 -48.56
C PRO A 937 14.53 9.45 -49.40
N LEU A 938 13.24 9.14 -49.63
CA LEU A 938 12.79 8.01 -50.41
C LEU A 938 12.86 8.25 -51.95
N ASP A 939 12.59 9.48 -52.38
CA ASP A 939 12.52 9.86 -53.80
C ASP A 939 13.46 11.01 -54.18
N GLY A 940 14.12 11.64 -53.22
CA GLY A 940 15.02 12.77 -53.38
C GLY A 940 14.32 14.09 -53.73
N VAL A 941 13.00 14.12 -53.71
CA VAL A 941 12.23 15.32 -54.08
C VAL A 941 12.34 16.39 -52.98
N ARG A 942 12.81 17.58 -53.36
CA ARG A 942 12.94 18.71 -52.48
C ARG A 942 11.59 19.36 -52.20
N LEU A 943 11.38 19.79 -50.96
CA LEU A 943 10.18 20.52 -50.55
C LEU A 943 10.19 21.92 -51.15
N ALA A 944 9.05 22.35 -51.67
CA ALA A 944 8.92 23.70 -52.28
C ALA A 944 9.17 24.76 -51.22
N VAL A 945 9.95 25.79 -51.58
CA VAL A 945 10.32 26.90 -50.70
C VAL A 945 9.92 28.23 -51.30
N LEU A 946 9.26 29.04 -50.44
CA LEU A 946 8.91 30.44 -50.79
C LEU A 946 9.71 31.38 -49.89
N ASP A 947 10.14 32.51 -50.48
CA ASP A 947 10.75 33.60 -49.72
C ASP A 947 9.73 34.38 -48.86
N ARG A 948 10.17 35.40 -48.12
CA ARG A 948 9.33 36.27 -47.29
C ARG A 948 8.24 36.98 -48.08
N ALA A 949 8.46 37.23 -49.40
CA ALA A 949 7.50 37.88 -50.30
C ALA A 949 6.56 36.86 -51.00
N GLY A 950 6.67 35.55 -50.67
CA GLY A 950 5.87 34.47 -51.24
C GLY A 950 6.34 34.04 -52.65
N GLN A 951 7.56 34.42 -53.07
CA GLN A 951 8.12 34.02 -54.38
C GLN A 951 8.87 32.68 -54.23
N PRO A 952 8.76 31.76 -55.23
CA PRO A 952 9.46 30.48 -55.19
C PRO A 952 10.98 30.67 -55.31
N LEU A 953 11.73 30.05 -54.44
CA LEU A 953 13.19 30.07 -54.45
C LEU A 953 13.72 29.04 -55.44
N ARG A 954 14.79 29.47 -56.15
CA ARG A 954 15.45 28.62 -57.16
C ARG A 954 16.04 27.37 -56.49
N ASP A 955 15.96 26.27 -57.19
CA ASP A 955 16.47 24.95 -56.76
C ASP A 955 15.93 24.46 -55.42
N GLN A 956 14.87 25.12 -54.87
CA GLN A 956 14.28 24.82 -53.54
C GLN A 956 15.32 24.96 -52.40
N ILE A 957 16.21 25.97 -52.50
CA ILE A 957 17.26 26.28 -51.52
C ILE A 957 17.00 27.66 -50.93
N VAL A 958 17.01 27.75 -49.60
CA VAL A 958 17.04 29.04 -48.88
C VAL A 958 18.49 29.46 -48.74
N PRO A 959 18.94 30.55 -49.43
CA PRO A 959 20.27 31.11 -49.21
C PRO A 959 20.29 31.90 -47.90
N LEU A 960 21.10 31.46 -46.93
CA LEU A 960 21.21 32.09 -45.60
C LEU A 960 22.18 33.28 -45.67
N THR A 961 23.42 33.06 -46.12
CA THR A 961 24.48 34.06 -46.20
C THR A 961 25.60 33.57 -47.12
N GLN A 962 26.52 34.49 -47.44
CA GLN A 962 27.75 34.15 -48.11
C GLN A 962 28.93 34.13 -47.16
N LEU A 963 29.74 33.06 -47.20
CA LEU A 963 30.90 32.87 -46.34
C LEU A 963 32.17 32.72 -47.18
N ALA A 964 33.24 33.42 -46.76
CA ALA A 964 34.55 33.33 -47.40
C ALA A 964 35.39 32.23 -46.80
N VAL A 965 35.87 31.30 -47.62
CA VAL A 965 36.90 30.31 -47.22
C VAL A 965 38.26 30.83 -47.65
N HIS A 966 39.19 30.93 -46.71
CA HIS A 966 40.55 31.49 -46.92
C HIS A 966 41.61 30.41 -46.75
N PHE A 967 42.73 30.51 -47.50
CA PHE A 967 43.94 29.76 -47.16
C PHE A 967 44.82 30.61 -46.25
N THR A 968 45.33 30.04 -45.21
CA THR A 968 46.46 30.59 -44.46
C THR A 968 47.74 30.10 -45.16
N PHE A 969 48.42 31.04 -45.84
CA PHE A 969 49.81 30.73 -46.16
C PHE A 969 50.60 30.66 -44.85
N ARG A 970 51.11 29.49 -44.51
CA ARG A 970 52.18 29.36 -43.53
C ARG A 970 53.51 29.69 -44.18
#